data_d2921d4527b27b2dd52e97e2adc51de6
#
_entry.id   d2921d4527b27b2dd52e97e2adc51de6
#
_cell.length_a   1.000
_cell.length_b   1.000
_cell.length_c   1.000
_cell.angle_alpha   90.00
_cell.angle_beta   90.00
_cell.angle_gamma   90.00
#
_symmetry.space_group_name_H-M   'P 1'
#
loop_
_entity.id
_entity.type
_entity.pdbx_description
1 polymer ?
#
loop_
_entity_poly.entity_id
_entity_poly.type
_entity_poly.pdbx_seq_one_letter_code
_entity_poly.pdbx_strand_id
1 'polypeptide(L)'
;MCGIYFSYSDRRFPQSEQEVNLSMQKIKHRGPDASGVSIFPIEDAFVALGHRRLSILDLNERSNQPFHSERYALTYNGEIYNHLDLRKNFLKDFSFKTTSDTETLICMIDKFGLDETLKNLNGMFSFSIYDKLNNEIHLARDRAGEKPLYICCFEGVFAASSDLSTFEDIGSFQKIICEKALMEYLNFGYVPAPKTIFKNIFKVPSATSISIKLDQLKLKNFDTFRDFCEQDSVSLKEFWTLHEAKTLDVGIKYSDVKQTLNQKLSNAIKLQQLSDVPLGCFLSGGIDSTLVASLMSKANKDTKTFTIGFEFSEYDESIHAEKIAKYLKTDHKTVICSTKETQEIIKSLSKAYTEPFADSSQIPTMMISKIASQDVKVVLTGDCGDELFGGYNRYIIASRYLKIFYLLPYAIRKVLLGILSSGGKQLFEIVFSTILKGFFSGNLSQRADKAFEKIKHIDSQYNYYSSMIREWKSDDEILVNNQPDCHYEDIFNEFSTKGFIEKMMYTDFKTYMVDDILCKVDRAAMFHSLETRVPFLDKDVIEYAYSIPEKFKIKGSNSKIILKDLISNYLPRELIERPKQGFGVPISKWMQTDLNKWTKEMLSKDINDTHGFFNQQVVEKFLSEHLDGKKNHEHKLWSLIQFNSWYVERYK
;
A
#
# COMPACT_ATOMS: atom_id res chain seq x y z
N MET A 1 13.27 -5.26 -7.77
CA MET A 1 11.91 -5.91 -7.83
C MET A 1 11.58 -6.31 -9.24
N CYS A 2 10.61 -7.23 -9.42
CA CYS A 2 10.36 -7.91 -10.68
C CYS A 2 8.89 -7.80 -11.12
N GLY A 3 8.59 -8.30 -12.29
CA GLY A 3 7.24 -8.59 -12.74
C GLY A 3 7.08 -10.09 -12.96
N ILE A 4 6.05 -10.70 -12.41
CA ILE A 4 5.73 -12.12 -12.59
C ILE A 4 4.42 -12.30 -13.32
N TYR A 5 4.35 -13.41 -14.04
CA TYR A 5 3.15 -13.90 -14.70
C TYR A 5 3.12 -15.42 -14.63
N PHE A 6 1.95 -15.95 -14.40
CA PHE A 6 1.61 -17.37 -14.48
C PHE A 6 0.28 -17.52 -15.20
N SER A 7 0.14 -18.55 -16.01
CA SER A 7 -1.17 -18.94 -16.52
C SER A 7 -1.27 -20.47 -16.69
N TYR A 8 -2.50 -20.93 -16.52
CA TYR A 8 -2.96 -22.28 -16.86
C TYR A 8 -4.15 -22.14 -17.80
N SER A 9 -4.05 -22.73 -18.99
CA SER A 9 -5.08 -22.61 -20.01
C SER A 9 -5.39 -23.96 -20.64
N ASP A 10 -6.67 -24.20 -20.95
CA ASP A 10 -7.07 -25.37 -21.71
C ASP A 10 -6.72 -25.23 -23.20
N ARG A 11 -6.86 -26.30 -23.99
CA ARG A 11 -6.50 -26.33 -25.42
C ARG A 11 -7.27 -25.33 -26.29
N ARG A 12 -8.40 -24.82 -25.83
CA ARG A 12 -9.18 -23.80 -26.56
C ARG A 12 -8.50 -22.44 -26.56
N PHE A 13 -7.62 -22.20 -25.57
CA PHE A 13 -6.87 -20.97 -25.38
C PHE A 13 -5.36 -21.27 -25.30
N PRO A 14 -4.76 -21.88 -26.35
CA PRO A 14 -3.34 -22.20 -26.32
C PRO A 14 -2.53 -20.92 -26.14
N GLN A 15 -1.55 -20.95 -25.24
CA GLN A 15 -0.64 -19.84 -25.04
C GLN A 15 0.70 -20.15 -25.69
N SER A 16 1.08 -19.31 -26.63
CA SER A 16 2.40 -19.31 -27.22
C SER A 16 3.39 -18.48 -26.39
N GLU A 17 4.67 -18.77 -26.52
CA GLU A 17 5.72 -17.95 -25.93
C GLU A 17 5.60 -16.48 -26.38
N GLN A 18 5.15 -16.25 -27.62
CA GLN A 18 4.95 -14.90 -28.15
C GLN A 18 3.83 -14.14 -27.40
N GLU A 19 2.70 -14.77 -27.09
CA GLU A 19 1.58 -14.15 -26.35
C GLU A 19 1.99 -13.85 -24.91
N VAL A 20 2.67 -14.78 -24.22
CA VAL A 20 3.21 -14.52 -22.89
C VAL A 20 4.21 -13.36 -22.89
N ASN A 21 5.08 -13.30 -23.90
CA ASN A 21 6.02 -12.19 -24.06
C ASN A 21 5.31 -10.85 -24.30
N LEU A 22 4.18 -10.79 -25.01
CA LEU A 22 3.37 -9.57 -25.18
C LEU A 22 2.85 -9.08 -23.83
N SER A 23 2.23 -9.96 -23.03
CA SER A 23 1.80 -9.64 -21.67
C SER A 23 2.97 -9.15 -20.81
N MET A 24 4.15 -9.78 -20.92
CA MET A 24 5.33 -9.38 -20.18
C MET A 24 5.91 -8.02 -20.63
N GLN A 25 5.69 -7.59 -21.88
CA GLN A 25 6.10 -6.26 -22.34
C GLN A 25 5.35 -5.13 -21.61
N LYS A 26 4.09 -5.34 -21.26
CA LYS A 26 3.30 -4.33 -20.52
C LYS A 26 3.90 -3.98 -19.15
N ILE A 27 4.59 -4.94 -18.54
CA ILE A 27 5.25 -4.77 -17.23
C ILE A 27 6.79 -4.66 -17.32
N LYS A 28 7.32 -4.31 -18.50
CA LYS A 28 8.77 -4.14 -18.69
C LYS A 28 9.40 -3.13 -17.73
N HIS A 29 8.67 -2.08 -17.37
CA HIS A 29 9.11 -1.07 -16.42
C HIS A 29 9.39 -1.65 -15.00
N ARG A 30 8.77 -2.75 -14.62
CA ARG A 30 9.05 -3.42 -13.34
C ARG A 30 10.39 -4.16 -13.34
N GLY A 31 10.84 -4.64 -14.50
CA GLY A 31 12.08 -5.40 -14.62
C GLY A 31 12.70 -5.25 -16.00
N PRO A 32 13.48 -4.18 -16.24
CA PRO A 32 14.04 -3.89 -17.57
C PRO A 32 15.28 -4.71 -17.89
N ASP A 33 15.95 -5.32 -16.90
CA ASP A 33 17.31 -5.86 -17.05
C ASP A 33 17.31 -7.24 -17.75
N ALA A 34 16.29 -8.09 -17.52
CA ALA A 34 16.15 -9.37 -18.21
C ALA A 34 14.69 -9.81 -18.32
N SER A 35 14.43 -10.75 -19.21
CA SER A 35 13.12 -11.41 -19.32
C SER A 35 13.28 -12.90 -19.58
N GLY A 36 12.31 -13.70 -19.13
CA GLY A 36 12.26 -15.13 -19.38
C GLY A 36 10.84 -15.65 -19.44
N VAL A 37 10.63 -16.67 -20.25
CA VAL A 37 9.36 -17.40 -20.39
C VAL A 37 9.65 -18.89 -20.36
N SER A 38 8.78 -19.66 -19.71
CA SER A 38 8.78 -21.13 -19.77
C SER A 38 7.36 -21.63 -20.00
N ILE A 39 7.20 -22.56 -20.93
CA ILE A 39 5.91 -23.17 -21.25
C ILE A 39 6.03 -24.68 -21.05
N PHE A 40 5.04 -25.24 -20.35
CA PHE A 40 4.91 -26.66 -20.07
C PHE A 40 3.61 -27.16 -20.71
N PRO A 41 3.68 -27.88 -21.84
CA PRO A 41 2.50 -28.57 -22.35
C PRO A 41 2.16 -29.74 -21.42
N ILE A 42 0.89 -29.82 -21.04
CA ILE A 42 0.29 -30.95 -20.32
C ILE A 42 -0.84 -31.50 -21.20
N GLU A 43 -1.30 -32.74 -20.94
CA GLU A 43 -2.18 -33.50 -21.86
C GLU A 43 -3.22 -32.68 -22.63
N ASP A 44 -4.06 -31.91 -21.93
CA ASP A 44 -5.13 -31.08 -22.49
C ASP A 44 -5.03 -29.60 -22.14
N ALA A 45 -3.85 -29.14 -21.72
CA ALA A 45 -3.65 -27.78 -21.22
C ALA A 45 -2.21 -27.30 -21.39
N PHE A 46 -1.99 -26.04 -21.06
CA PHE A 46 -0.67 -25.40 -21.03
C PHE A 46 -0.46 -24.67 -19.71
N VAL A 47 0.71 -24.82 -19.14
CA VAL A 47 1.21 -23.95 -18.05
C VAL A 47 2.28 -23.03 -18.62
N ALA A 48 2.16 -21.73 -18.38
CA ALA A 48 3.15 -20.75 -18.76
C ALA A 48 3.60 -19.91 -17.56
N LEU A 49 4.90 -19.65 -17.47
CA LEU A 49 5.51 -18.74 -16.51
C LEU A 49 6.27 -17.65 -17.27
N GLY A 50 6.07 -16.41 -16.88
CA GLY A 50 6.76 -15.24 -17.41
C GLY A 50 7.41 -14.40 -16.30
N HIS A 51 8.58 -13.83 -16.58
CA HIS A 51 9.32 -13.02 -15.64
C HIS A 51 9.97 -11.80 -16.30
N ARG A 52 9.92 -10.65 -15.61
CA ARG A 52 10.71 -9.45 -15.88
C ARG A 52 11.60 -9.17 -14.69
N ARG A 53 12.90 -9.10 -14.89
CA ARG A 53 13.89 -8.98 -13.83
C ARG A 53 14.42 -7.57 -13.70
N LEU A 54 14.38 -7.03 -12.47
CA LEU A 54 15.26 -5.96 -12.02
C LEU A 54 16.37 -6.62 -11.18
N SER A 55 17.59 -6.61 -11.69
CA SER A 55 18.74 -7.30 -11.10
C SER A 55 19.29 -6.49 -9.92
N ILE A 56 19.18 -7.04 -8.71
CA ILE A 56 19.63 -6.42 -7.46
C ILE A 56 20.60 -7.33 -6.72
N LEU A 57 20.27 -8.63 -6.53
CA LEU A 57 21.16 -9.66 -6.03
C LEU A 57 21.55 -10.63 -7.14
N ASP A 58 22.79 -11.05 -7.18
CA ASP A 58 23.41 -11.92 -8.19
C ASP A 58 23.11 -11.41 -9.61
N LEU A 59 23.89 -10.45 -10.07
CA LEU A 59 23.66 -9.77 -11.37
C LEU A 59 23.88 -10.68 -12.60
N ASN A 60 24.27 -11.95 -12.40
CA ASN A 60 24.51 -12.90 -13.47
C ASN A 60 23.22 -13.48 -14.05
N GLU A 61 23.27 -13.91 -15.30
CA GLU A 61 22.15 -14.56 -16.00
C GLU A 61 21.70 -15.88 -15.37
N ARG A 62 22.59 -16.58 -14.64
CA ARG A 62 22.26 -17.80 -13.89
C ARG A 62 21.14 -17.62 -12.86
N SER A 63 20.86 -16.39 -12.44
CA SER A 63 19.78 -16.02 -11.54
C SER A 63 18.55 -15.49 -12.25
N ASN A 64 18.50 -15.58 -13.60
CA ASN A 64 17.30 -15.23 -14.34
C ASN A 64 16.17 -16.22 -14.06
N GLN A 65 14.95 -15.73 -14.24
CA GLN A 65 13.73 -16.47 -13.97
C GLN A 65 12.87 -16.55 -15.25
N PRO A 66 12.01 -17.57 -15.41
CA PRO A 66 11.64 -18.59 -14.43
C PRO A 66 12.84 -19.42 -13.96
N PHE A 67 12.96 -19.63 -12.63
CA PHE A 67 14.04 -20.41 -12.02
C PHE A 67 13.60 -21.87 -11.88
N HIS A 68 14.46 -22.82 -12.29
CA HIS A 68 14.11 -24.22 -12.40
C HIS A 68 14.89 -25.10 -11.43
N SER A 69 14.19 -26.01 -10.75
CA SER A 69 14.74 -27.24 -10.17
C SER A 69 14.20 -28.45 -10.94
N GLU A 70 14.57 -29.65 -10.53
CA GLU A 70 14.00 -30.89 -11.12
C GLU A 70 12.48 -30.91 -10.98
N ARG A 71 11.96 -30.58 -9.79
CA ARG A 71 10.54 -30.61 -9.47
C ARG A 71 9.81 -29.31 -9.79
N TYR A 72 10.40 -28.16 -9.53
CA TYR A 72 9.71 -26.87 -9.55
C TYR A 72 10.16 -25.95 -10.68
N ALA A 73 9.23 -25.05 -11.07
CA ALA A 73 9.54 -23.85 -11.83
C ALA A 73 8.95 -22.64 -11.11
N LEU A 74 9.76 -21.62 -10.84
CA LEU A 74 9.44 -20.48 -9.98
C LEU A 74 9.55 -19.16 -10.72
N THR A 75 8.53 -18.30 -10.56
CA THR A 75 8.63 -16.86 -10.81
C THR A 75 8.40 -16.11 -9.51
N TYR A 76 9.27 -15.17 -9.19
CA TYR A 76 9.35 -14.51 -7.90
C TYR A 76 9.61 -13.01 -8.07
N ASN A 77 8.80 -12.21 -7.40
CA ASN A 77 8.95 -10.76 -7.28
C ASN A 77 9.13 -10.40 -5.82
N GLY A 78 10.33 -10.05 -5.41
CA GLY A 78 10.59 -9.70 -4.01
C GLY A 78 12.06 -9.77 -3.64
N GLU A 79 12.29 -9.78 -2.31
CA GLU A 79 13.58 -9.92 -1.66
C GLU A 79 13.39 -10.64 -0.31
N ILE A 80 14.07 -11.78 -0.13
CA ILE A 80 14.08 -12.52 1.14
C ILE A 80 15.33 -12.09 1.92
N TYR A 81 15.15 -11.14 2.82
CA TYR A 81 16.23 -10.47 3.54
C TYR A 81 17.08 -11.43 4.40
N ASN A 82 16.47 -12.48 4.93
CA ASN A 82 17.16 -13.47 5.77
C ASN A 82 17.67 -14.71 4.99
N HIS A 83 17.78 -14.65 3.65
CA HIS A 83 18.14 -15.81 2.83
C HIS A 83 19.50 -16.43 3.21
N LEU A 84 20.49 -15.62 3.61
CA LEU A 84 21.78 -16.13 4.06
C LEU A 84 21.69 -16.92 5.37
N ASP A 85 20.83 -16.48 6.29
CA ASP A 85 20.56 -17.20 7.54
C ASP A 85 19.81 -18.51 7.27
N LEU A 86 18.87 -18.51 6.31
CA LEU A 86 18.19 -19.73 5.88
C LEU A 86 19.18 -20.75 5.28
N ARG A 87 20.10 -20.34 4.43
CA ARG A 87 21.16 -21.19 3.90
C ARG A 87 21.99 -21.80 5.03
N LYS A 88 22.46 -20.96 5.95
CA LYS A 88 23.31 -21.37 7.07
C LYS A 88 22.62 -22.32 8.04
N ASN A 89 21.33 -22.11 8.33
CA ASN A 89 20.64 -22.85 9.37
C ASN A 89 19.92 -24.10 8.86
N PHE A 90 19.34 -24.04 7.66
CA PHE A 90 18.43 -25.06 7.12
C PHE A 90 18.99 -25.82 5.90
N LEU A 91 19.92 -25.22 5.14
CA LEU A 91 20.37 -25.73 3.85
C LEU A 91 21.89 -25.97 3.81
N LYS A 92 22.50 -26.40 4.94
CA LYS A 92 23.96 -26.57 5.08
C LYS A 92 24.58 -27.54 4.08
N ASP A 93 23.80 -28.55 3.68
CA ASP A 93 24.26 -29.63 2.81
C ASP A 93 24.00 -29.31 1.30
N PHE A 94 23.41 -28.14 1.01
CA PHE A 94 23.15 -27.74 -0.36
C PHE A 94 24.36 -27.05 -0.99
N SER A 95 24.64 -27.41 -2.25
CA SER A 95 25.62 -26.73 -3.08
C SER A 95 24.91 -25.70 -3.97
N PHE A 96 24.94 -24.43 -3.59
CA PHE A 96 24.30 -23.35 -4.32
C PHE A 96 25.06 -22.97 -5.60
N LYS A 97 24.34 -22.78 -6.68
CA LYS A 97 24.87 -22.32 -7.96
C LYS A 97 24.88 -20.79 -8.08
N THR A 98 24.04 -20.13 -7.30
CA THR A 98 23.86 -18.66 -7.30
C THR A 98 24.01 -18.08 -5.91
N THR A 99 24.18 -16.76 -5.84
CA THR A 99 24.10 -16.01 -4.57
C THR A 99 22.71 -15.42 -4.33
N SER A 100 21.76 -15.66 -5.28
CA SER A 100 20.39 -15.12 -5.23
C SER A 100 19.55 -15.78 -4.13
N ASP A 101 18.68 -15.01 -3.52
CA ASP A 101 17.63 -15.45 -2.61
C ASP A 101 16.59 -16.35 -3.30
N THR A 102 16.39 -16.19 -4.62
CA THR A 102 15.50 -17.02 -5.46
C THR A 102 15.86 -18.51 -5.34
N GLU A 103 17.15 -18.86 -5.43
CA GLU A 103 17.60 -20.24 -5.28
C GLU A 103 17.38 -20.74 -3.85
N THR A 104 17.57 -19.88 -2.85
CA THR A 104 17.28 -20.22 -1.45
C THR A 104 15.80 -20.55 -1.27
N LEU A 105 14.91 -19.76 -1.85
CA LEU A 105 13.45 -19.96 -1.77
C LEU A 105 13.04 -21.32 -2.34
N ILE A 106 13.49 -21.65 -3.55
CA ILE A 106 13.10 -22.92 -4.20
C ILE A 106 13.67 -24.13 -3.44
N CYS A 107 14.90 -24.03 -2.92
CA CYS A 107 15.53 -25.10 -2.10
C CYS A 107 14.81 -25.28 -0.75
N MET A 108 14.35 -24.20 -0.12
CA MET A 108 13.56 -24.28 1.11
C MET A 108 12.22 -24.97 0.86
N ILE A 109 11.53 -24.63 -0.22
CA ILE A 109 10.23 -25.24 -0.58
C ILE A 109 10.43 -26.71 -0.94
N ASP A 110 11.47 -27.05 -1.67
CA ASP A 110 11.76 -28.43 -2.06
C ASP A 110 12.04 -29.32 -0.84
N LYS A 111 12.78 -28.81 0.15
CA LYS A 111 13.18 -29.56 1.35
C LYS A 111 12.10 -29.61 2.44
N PHE A 112 11.39 -28.51 2.68
CA PHE A 112 10.51 -28.37 3.86
C PHE A 112 9.03 -28.16 3.49
N GLY A 113 8.71 -28.03 2.21
CA GLY A 113 7.39 -27.68 1.73
C GLY A 113 7.05 -26.19 1.90
N LEU A 114 5.93 -25.77 1.32
CA LEU A 114 5.50 -24.37 1.28
C LEU A 114 5.25 -23.79 2.67
N ASP A 115 4.42 -24.46 3.47
CA ASP A 115 3.94 -23.94 4.76
C ASP A 115 5.10 -23.66 5.74
N GLU A 116 6.04 -24.59 5.85
CA GLU A 116 7.18 -24.41 6.76
C GLU A 116 8.16 -23.37 6.23
N THR A 117 8.32 -23.29 4.92
CA THR A 117 9.12 -22.24 4.29
C THR A 117 8.55 -20.86 4.60
N LEU A 118 7.25 -20.60 4.37
CA LEU A 118 6.62 -19.31 4.60
C LEU A 118 6.73 -18.79 6.04
N LYS A 119 6.69 -19.68 7.03
CA LYS A 119 6.89 -19.31 8.45
C LYS A 119 8.29 -18.73 8.71
N ASN A 120 9.30 -19.25 7.99
CA ASN A 120 10.69 -18.90 8.20
C ASN A 120 11.18 -17.74 7.33
N LEU A 121 10.44 -17.34 6.30
CA LEU A 121 10.82 -16.20 5.46
C LEU A 121 10.71 -14.89 6.24
N ASN A 122 11.66 -13.99 6.05
CA ASN A 122 11.58 -12.58 6.42
C ASN A 122 11.94 -11.75 5.19
N GLY A 123 10.96 -11.04 4.63
CA GLY A 123 11.12 -10.30 3.40
C GLY A 123 9.79 -9.90 2.77
N MET A 124 9.89 -9.17 1.69
CA MET A 124 8.79 -8.77 0.82
C MET A 124 8.74 -9.69 -0.39
N PHE A 125 7.58 -10.25 -0.70
CA PHE A 125 7.48 -11.18 -1.82
C PHE A 125 6.08 -11.39 -2.37
N SER A 126 6.03 -11.68 -3.65
CA SER A 126 4.97 -12.45 -4.29
C SER A 126 5.58 -13.46 -5.26
N PHE A 127 5.08 -14.67 -5.30
CA PHE A 127 5.60 -15.68 -6.21
C PHE A 127 4.53 -16.64 -6.72
N SER A 128 4.88 -17.27 -7.84
CA SER A 128 4.17 -18.41 -8.40
C SER A 128 5.17 -19.55 -8.58
N ILE A 129 4.90 -20.70 -8.00
CA ILE A 129 5.75 -21.89 -8.14
C ILE A 129 4.93 -23.07 -8.66
N TYR A 130 5.29 -23.58 -9.84
CA TYR A 130 4.66 -24.72 -10.46
C TYR A 130 5.38 -26.02 -10.05
N ASP A 131 4.64 -26.92 -9.40
CA ASP A 131 5.05 -28.28 -9.08
C ASP A 131 4.79 -29.20 -10.29
N LYS A 132 5.83 -29.52 -11.02
CA LYS A 132 5.75 -30.34 -12.24
C LYS A 132 5.37 -31.80 -11.93
N LEU A 133 5.66 -32.28 -10.70
CA LEU A 133 5.36 -33.65 -10.30
C LEU A 133 3.88 -33.84 -9.97
N ASN A 134 3.29 -32.88 -9.23
CA ASN A 134 1.91 -32.98 -8.75
C ASN A 134 0.93 -32.22 -9.63
N ASN A 135 1.37 -31.52 -10.67
CA ASN A 135 0.57 -30.63 -11.48
C ASN A 135 -0.20 -29.59 -10.65
N GLU A 136 0.52 -28.96 -9.70
CA GLU A 136 -0.03 -27.95 -8.78
C GLU A 136 0.69 -26.62 -8.97
N ILE A 137 -0.07 -25.54 -8.77
CA ILE A 137 0.51 -24.19 -8.62
C ILE A 137 0.36 -23.73 -7.16
N HIS A 138 1.43 -23.17 -6.63
CA HIS A 138 1.42 -22.49 -5.35
C HIS A 138 1.70 -21.01 -5.55
N LEU A 139 0.83 -20.18 -5.02
CA LEU A 139 0.93 -18.73 -5.01
C LEU A 139 1.14 -18.28 -3.57
N ALA A 140 1.97 -17.26 -3.33
CA ALA A 140 2.04 -16.64 -2.01
C ALA A 140 2.32 -15.15 -2.11
N ARG A 141 1.75 -14.38 -1.16
CA ARG A 141 1.98 -12.95 -0.98
C ARG A 141 2.46 -12.68 0.44
N ASP A 142 3.45 -11.80 0.58
CA ASP A 142 4.12 -11.51 1.85
C ASP A 142 3.18 -11.03 2.98
N ARG A 143 3.72 -10.98 4.21
CA ARG A 143 2.96 -10.67 5.45
C ARG A 143 2.25 -9.35 5.43
N ALA A 144 2.90 -8.33 4.90
CA ALA A 144 2.38 -6.97 4.84
C ALA A 144 1.68 -6.65 3.51
N GLY A 145 1.78 -7.55 2.50
CA GLY A 145 1.26 -7.31 1.17
C GLY A 145 2.07 -6.27 0.38
N GLU A 146 3.38 -6.16 0.66
CA GLU A 146 4.27 -5.21 -0.01
C GLU A 146 4.34 -5.45 -1.52
N LYS A 147 4.33 -6.72 -1.92
CA LYS A 147 4.38 -7.06 -3.35
C LYS A 147 3.00 -7.40 -3.88
N PRO A 148 2.63 -6.81 -5.04
CA PRO A 148 1.33 -7.07 -5.64
C PRO A 148 1.24 -8.50 -6.19
N LEU A 149 0.07 -9.11 -6.01
CA LEU A 149 -0.29 -10.38 -6.62
C LEU A 149 -1.79 -10.37 -6.94
N TYR A 150 -2.11 -10.46 -8.21
CA TYR A 150 -3.47 -10.55 -8.73
C TYR A 150 -3.72 -11.92 -9.29
N ILE A 151 -4.96 -12.38 -9.22
CA ILE A 151 -5.42 -13.60 -9.89
C ILE A 151 -6.67 -13.32 -10.69
N CYS A 152 -6.85 -14.05 -11.79
CA CYS A 152 -8.09 -14.09 -12.53
C CYS A 152 -8.43 -15.53 -12.88
N CYS A 153 -9.72 -15.82 -12.97
CA CYS A 153 -10.21 -17.06 -13.53
C CYS A 153 -11.33 -16.72 -14.51
N PHE A 154 -11.11 -17.07 -15.78
CA PHE A 154 -12.04 -16.88 -16.86
C PHE A 154 -12.39 -18.24 -17.48
N GLU A 155 -13.32 -18.26 -18.42
CA GLU A 155 -13.57 -19.48 -19.18
C GLU A 155 -12.31 -19.93 -19.91
N GLY A 156 -11.83 -21.12 -19.57
CA GLY A 156 -10.66 -21.75 -20.17
C GLY A 156 -9.29 -21.26 -19.69
N VAL A 157 -9.19 -20.24 -18.80
CA VAL A 157 -7.91 -19.72 -18.34
C VAL A 157 -7.95 -19.33 -16.87
N PHE A 158 -6.93 -19.75 -16.11
CA PHE A 158 -6.55 -19.18 -14.83
C PHE A 158 -5.21 -18.48 -14.97
N ALA A 159 -5.04 -17.28 -14.39
CA ALA A 159 -3.76 -16.60 -14.40
C ALA A 159 -3.49 -15.85 -13.08
N ALA A 160 -2.19 -15.64 -12.81
CA ALA A 160 -1.69 -14.83 -11.69
C ALA A 160 -0.60 -13.87 -12.17
N SER A 161 -0.58 -12.64 -11.66
CA SER A 161 0.43 -11.65 -12.07
C SER A 161 0.66 -10.56 -11.04
N SER A 162 1.78 -9.86 -11.18
CA SER A 162 2.09 -8.65 -10.43
C SER A 162 1.28 -7.42 -10.87
N ASP A 163 0.60 -7.48 -12.03
CA ASP A 163 -0.05 -6.32 -12.61
C ASP A 163 -1.28 -6.67 -13.45
N LEU A 164 -2.35 -5.88 -13.32
CA LEU A 164 -3.61 -6.11 -14.02
C LEU A 164 -3.49 -6.02 -15.55
N SER A 165 -2.57 -5.20 -16.06
CA SER A 165 -2.42 -5.01 -17.51
C SER A 165 -2.03 -6.28 -18.26
N THR A 166 -1.39 -7.23 -17.59
CA THR A 166 -1.01 -8.51 -18.21
C THR A 166 -2.19 -9.40 -18.57
N PHE A 167 -3.33 -9.22 -17.89
CA PHE A 167 -4.54 -10.00 -18.18
C PHE A 167 -5.30 -9.50 -19.41
N GLU A 168 -5.02 -8.28 -19.86
CA GLU A 168 -5.72 -7.68 -21.01
C GLU A 168 -5.49 -8.44 -22.34
N ASP A 169 -4.42 -9.26 -22.43
CA ASP A 169 -4.11 -10.08 -23.60
C ASP A 169 -4.75 -11.48 -23.54
N ILE A 170 -5.40 -11.82 -22.43
CA ILE A 170 -6.14 -13.08 -22.32
C ILE A 170 -7.43 -12.96 -23.14
N GLY A 171 -7.60 -13.83 -24.14
CA GLY A 171 -8.71 -13.73 -25.12
C GLY A 171 -10.10 -13.75 -24.52
N SER A 172 -10.29 -14.36 -23.33
CA SER A 172 -11.57 -14.39 -22.60
C SER A 172 -11.76 -13.20 -21.64
N PHE A 173 -10.78 -12.30 -21.52
CA PHE A 173 -10.86 -11.13 -20.65
C PHE A 173 -11.84 -10.09 -21.19
N GLN A 174 -12.75 -9.66 -20.32
CA GLN A 174 -13.67 -8.55 -20.59
C GLN A 174 -13.44 -7.44 -19.57
N LYS A 175 -13.20 -6.22 -20.06
CA LYS A 175 -12.99 -5.02 -19.21
C LYS A 175 -14.31 -4.55 -18.57
N ILE A 176 -14.95 -5.40 -17.77
CA ILE A 176 -16.20 -5.07 -17.07
C ILE A 176 -15.88 -4.49 -15.70
N ILE A 177 -16.29 -3.26 -15.45
CA ILE A 177 -16.09 -2.58 -14.16
C ILE A 177 -16.98 -3.22 -13.09
N CYS A 178 -16.40 -3.46 -11.93
CA CYS A 178 -17.10 -3.89 -10.72
C CYS A 178 -17.65 -2.65 -10.00
N GLU A 179 -18.98 -2.42 -10.06
CA GLU A 179 -19.62 -1.25 -9.45
C GLU A 179 -19.41 -1.17 -7.92
N LYS A 180 -19.36 -2.34 -7.23
CA LYS A 180 -19.03 -2.39 -5.80
C LYS A 180 -17.59 -1.91 -5.53
N ALA A 181 -16.65 -2.31 -6.35
CA ALA A 181 -15.26 -1.84 -6.26
C ALA A 181 -15.12 -0.36 -6.60
N LEU A 182 -15.90 0.14 -7.55
CA LEU A 182 -15.96 1.56 -7.88
C LEU A 182 -16.47 2.40 -6.70
N MET A 183 -17.52 1.93 -5.99
CA MET A 183 -18.01 2.60 -4.79
C MET A 183 -16.95 2.62 -3.67
N GLU A 184 -16.25 1.49 -3.46
CA GLU A 184 -15.16 1.43 -2.47
C GLU A 184 -14.00 2.35 -2.85
N TYR A 185 -13.63 2.39 -4.14
CA TYR A 185 -12.64 3.34 -4.64
C TYR A 185 -13.05 4.80 -4.35
N LEU A 186 -14.29 5.18 -4.62
CA LEU A 186 -14.74 6.53 -4.30
C LEU A 186 -14.66 6.82 -2.80
N ASN A 187 -15.06 5.87 -1.96
CA ASN A 187 -15.02 6.01 -0.51
C ASN A 187 -13.60 6.15 0.05
N PHE A 188 -12.64 5.39 -0.46
CA PHE A 188 -11.31 5.25 0.15
C PHE A 188 -10.18 5.86 -0.68
N GLY A 189 -10.40 6.15 -1.95
CA GLY A 189 -9.36 6.59 -2.88
C GLY A 189 -8.59 5.44 -3.54
N TYR A 190 -8.89 4.21 -3.19
CA TYR A 190 -8.30 2.96 -3.72
C TYR A 190 -9.33 1.84 -3.70
N VAL A 191 -9.07 0.76 -4.42
CA VAL A 191 -9.91 -0.45 -4.39
C VAL A 191 -9.34 -1.42 -3.35
N PRO A 192 -10.07 -1.75 -2.26
CA PRO A 192 -9.59 -2.67 -1.24
C PRO A 192 -9.53 -4.13 -1.74
N ALA A 193 -8.50 -4.87 -1.27
CA ALA A 193 -8.46 -6.32 -1.45
C ALA A 193 -9.68 -7.00 -0.77
N PRO A 194 -10.18 -8.12 -1.27
CA PRO A 194 -9.67 -8.87 -2.42
C PRO A 194 -10.20 -8.40 -3.78
N LYS A 195 -10.99 -7.32 -3.85
CA LYS A 195 -11.55 -6.82 -5.11
C LYS A 195 -10.49 -6.12 -5.96
N THR A 196 -10.74 -6.06 -7.26
CA THR A 196 -10.13 -5.11 -8.19
C THR A 196 -11.22 -4.29 -8.84
N ILE A 197 -10.83 -3.26 -9.61
CA ILE A 197 -11.79 -2.48 -10.38
C ILE A 197 -12.54 -3.31 -11.45
N PHE A 198 -11.99 -4.45 -11.86
CA PHE A 198 -12.59 -5.36 -12.83
C PHE A 198 -13.32 -6.51 -12.17
N LYS A 199 -14.43 -6.97 -12.76
CA LYS A 199 -15.08 -8.24 -12.38
C LYS A 199 -14.17 -9.43 -12.67
N ASN A 200 -14.29 -10.49 -11.86
CA ASN A 200 -13.60 -11.78 -12.04
C ASN A 200 -12.06 -11.70 -11.91
N ILE A 201 -11.53 -10.59 -11.41
CA ILE A 201 -10.12 -10.44 -11.07
C ILE A 201 -10.00 -10.04 -9.60
N PHE A 202 -9.08 -10.66 -8.88
CA PHE A 202 -8.94 -10.48 -7.44
C PHE A 202 -7.51 -10.16 -7.04
N LYS A 203 -7.36 -9.38 -5.97
CA LYS A 203 -6.09 -9.22 -5.24
C LYS A 203 -5.95 -10.38 -4.27
N VAL A 204 -4.82 -11.05 -4.27
CA VAL A 204 -4.50 -12.00 -3.21
C VAL A 204 -4.25 -11.22 -1.93
N PRO A 205 -4.93 -11.52 -0.81
CA PRO A 205 -4.72 -10.83 0.46
C PRO A 205 -3.30 -10.98 0.99
N SER A 206 -2.86 -10.07 1.87
CA SER A 206 -1.57 -10.16 2.55
C SER A 206 -1.48 -11.43 3.42
N ALA A 207 -0.26 -11.92 3.69
CA ALA A 207 0.00 -13.11 4.49
C ALA A 207 -0.70 -14.39 4.00
N THR A 208 -1.01 -14.48 2.70
CA THR A 208 -1.83 -15.56 2.14
C THR A 208 -1.02 -16.43 1.18
N SER A 209 -1.24 -17.74 1.27
CA SER A 209 -0.83 -18.73 0.27
C SER A 209 -2.05 -19.44 -0.32
N ILE A 210 -1.99 -19.75 -1.61
CA ILE A 210 -3.01 -20.48 -2.36
C ILE A 210 -2.32 -21.64 -3.07
N SER A 211 -2.82 -22.86 -2.87
CA SER A 211 -2.37 -24.05 -3.60
C SER A 211 -3.51 -24.56 -4.44
N ILE A 212 -3.27 -24.84 -5.72
CA ILE A 212 -4.30 -25.20 -6.69
C ILE A 212 -3.87 -26.46 -7.46
N LYS A 213 -4.72 -27.49 -7.43
CA LYS A 213 -4.59 -28.66 -8.30
C LYS A 213 -5.15 -28.31 -9.67
N LEU A 214 -4.29 -28.20 -10.65
CA LEU A 214 -4.63 -27.62 -11.97
C LEU A 214 -5.59 -28.52 -12.76
N ASP A 215 -5.43 -29.83 -12.68
CA ASP A 215 -6.29 -30.81 -13.35
C ASP A 215 -7.74 -30.83 -12.85
N GLN A 216 -7.99 -30.35 -11.64
CA GLN A 216 -9.30 -30.29 -10.99
C GLN A 216 -9.90 -28.89 -10.98
N LEU A 217 -9.16 -27.89 -11.44
CA LEU A 217 -9.58 -26.48 -11.41
C LEU A 217 -10.69 -26.22 -12.43
N LYS A 218 -11.81 -25.68 -11.97
CA LYS A 218 -12.89 -25.23 -12.86
C LYS A 218 -12.55 -23.86 -13.43
N LEU A 219 -12.26 -23.83 -14.72
CA LEU A 219 -11.94 -22.60 -15.47
C LEU A 219 -13.23 -21.91 -15.92
N LYS A 220 -13.76 -21.05 -15.05
CA LYS A 220 -14.96 -20.24 -15.27
C LYS A 220 -14.87 -18.90 -14.53
N ASN A 221 -15.79 -18.00 -14.81
CA ASN A 221 -15.90 -16.74 -14.07
C ASN A 221 -16.41 -16.98 -12.64
N PHE A 222 -15.88 -16.21 -11.69
CA PHE A 222 -16.32 -16.20 -10.29
C PHE A 222 -16.66 -14.76 -9.87
N ASP A 223 -17.82 -14.58 -9.24
CA ASP A 223 -18.26 -13.24 -8.83
C ASP A 223 -17.46 -12.71 -7.63
N THR A 224 -17.02 -13.61 -6.74
CA THR A 224 -16.25 -13.23 -5.55
C THR A 224 -14.98 -14.07 -5.40
N PHE A 225 -13.99 -13.52 -4.72
CA PHE A 225 -12.77 -14.25 -4.34
C PHE A 225 -13.09 -15.48 -3.48
N ARG A 226 -14.12 -15.39 -2.64
CA ARG A 226 -14.59 -16.49 -1.81
C ARG A 226 -15.09 -17.66 -2.65
N ASP A 227 -15.94 -17.38 -3.65
CA ASP A 227 -16.47 -18.44 -4.54
C ASP A 227 -15.35 -19.14 -5.31
N PHE A 228 -14.29 -18.40 -5.71
CA PHE A 228 -13.10 -18.99 -6.29
C PHE A 228 -12.38 -19.92 -5.30
N CYS A 229 -12.22 -19.51 -4.05
CA CYS A 229 -11.51 -20.28 -3.02
C CYS A 229 -12.31 -21.48 -2.48
N GLU A 230 -13.64 -21.50 -2.66
CA GLU A 230 -14.51 -22.62 -2.22
C GLU A 230 -14.49 -23.83 -3.18
N GLN A 231 -13.68 -23.81 -4.24
CA GLN A 231 -13.46 -24.98 -5.09
C GLN A 231 -12.63 -26.05 -4.36
N ASP A 232 -12.97 -27.33 -4.49
CA ASP A 232 -12.24 -28.45 -3.88
C ASP A 232 -10.76 -28.52 -4.32
N SER A 233 -10.45 -28.00 -5.49
CA SER A 233 -9.09 -27.91 -6.05
C SER A 233 -8.24 -26.80 -5.45
N VAL A 234 -8.83 -25.89 -4.69
CA VAL A 234 -8.17 -24.68 -4.16
C VAL A 234 -8.02 -24.74 -2.65
N SER A 235 -6.81 -24.61 -2.15
CA SER A 235 -6.53 -24.51 -0.72
C SER A 235 -5.96 -23.14 -0.41
N LEU A 236 -6.70 -22.34 0.38
CA LEU A 236 -6.31 -21.01 0.86
C LEU A 236 -5.83 -21.11 2.29
N LYS A 237 -4.68 -20.49 2.61
CA LYS A 237 -4.17 -20.41 3.99
C LYS A 237 -3.64 -19.00 4.29
N GLU A 238 -4.03 -18.43 5.42
CA GLU A 238 -3.32 -17.31 6.05
C GLU A 238 -2.15 -17.91 6.86
N PHE A 239 -0.91 -17.66 6.44
CA PHE A 239 0.27 -18.28 7.07
C PHE A 239 0.86 -17.43 8.21
N TRP A 240 0.33 -16.24 8.44
CA TRP A 240 0.76 -15.34 9.50
C TRP A 240 -0.37 -14.39 9.89
N THR A 241 -0.51 -14.14 11.20
CA THR A 241 -1.50 -13.22 11.77
C THR A 241 -0.93 -12.45 12.96
N LEU A 242 -1.42 -11.26 13.19
CA LEU A 242 -1.09 -10.42 14.36
C LEU A 242 -1.93 -10.74 15.61
N HIS A 243 -2.95 -11.59 15.52
CA HIS A 243 -3.80 -11.96 16.67
C HIS A 243 -3.01 -12.60 17.80
N GLU A 244 -1.90 -13.25 17.49
CA GLU A 244 -1.01 -13.92 18.46
C GLU A 244 -0.01 -12.96 19.12
N ALA A 245 0.13 -11.72 18.67
CA ALA A 245 1.04 -10.75 19.25
C ALA A 245 0.60 -10.40 20.69
N LYS A 246 1.29 -11.01 21.67
CA LYS A 246 1.03 -10.74 23.08
C LYS A 246 1.50 -9.35 23.45
N THR A 247 0.64 -8.58 24.10
CA THR A 247 1.04 -7.30 24.68
C THR A 247 2.10 -7.52 25.74
N LEU A 248 3.18 -6.73 25.69
CA LEU A 248 4.24 -6.77 26.71
C LEU A 248 3.67 -6.51 28.11
N ASP A 249 4.27 -7.11 29.12
CA ASP A 249 3.84 -6.97 30.49
C ASP A 249 3.74 -5.49 30.92
N VAL A 250 2.71 -5.17 31.72
CA VAL A 250 2.44 -3.81 32.19
C VAL A 250 3.61 -3.21 32.99
N GLY A 251 4.45 -4.06 33.60
CA GLY A 251 5.63 -3.69 34.39
C GLY A 251 6.92 -3.48 33.61
N ILE A 252 6.93 -3.72 32.29
CA ILE A 252 8.15 -3.55 31.48
C ILE A 252 8.65 -2.10 31.53
N LYS A 253 9.95 -1.92 31.71
CA LYS A 253 10.56 -0.59 31.71
C LYS A 253 10.58 -0.01 30.29
N TYR A 254 10.19 1.24 30.17
CA TYR A 254 10.20 1.96 28.90
C TYR A 254 11.57 1.98 28.22
N SER A 255 12.67 2.06 29.01
CA SER A 255 14.05 1.99 28.51
C SER A 255 14.32 0.71 27.74
N ASP A 256 13.85 -0.43 28.25
CA ASP A 256 14.09 -1.75 27.69
C ASP A 256 13.30 -1.94 26.40
N VAL A 257 12.05 -1.45 26.39
CA VAL A 257 11.22 -1.43 25.18
C VAL A 257 11.87 -0.60 24.08
N LYS A 258 12.37 0.61 24.41
CA LYS A 258 13.07 1.48 23.47
C LYS A 258 14.35 0.83 22.93
N GLN A 259 15.16 0.20 23.82
CA GLN A 259 16.39 -0.46 23.42
C GLN A 259 16.12 -1.65 22.48
N THR A 260 15.15 -2.49 22.79
CA THR A 260 14.76 -3.64 21.96
C THR A 260 14.25 -3.19 20.59
N LEU A 261 13.42 -2.14 20.55
CA LEU A 261 12.94 -1.58 19.27
C LEU A 261 14.11 -1.06 18.43
N ASN A 262 15.07 -0.37 19.05
CA ASN A 262 16.26 0.11 18.36
C ASN A 262 17.09 -1.03 17.76
N GLN A 263 17.26 -2.12 18.48
CA GLN A 263 17.97 -3.31 17.99
C GLN A 263 17.26 -3.94 16.80
N LYS A 264 15.93 -4.13 16.90
CA LYS A 264 15.14 -4.73 15.82
C LYS A 264 15.16 -3.87 14.54
N LEU A 265 14.95 -2.55 14.66
CA LEU A 265 15.03 -1.64 13.52
C LEU A 265 16.44 -1.59 12.93
N SER A 266 17.49 -1.59 13.76
CA SER A 266 18.87 -1.62 13.26
C SER A 266 19.17 -2.92 12.50
N ASN A 267 18.66 -4.06 12.98
CA ASN A 267 18.80 -5.34 12.30
C ASN A 267 18.01 -5.38 10.97
N ALA A 268 16.77 -4.89 10.96
CA ALA A 268 15.96 -4.80 9.77
C ALA A 268 16.65 -3.96 8.68
N ILE A 269 17.18 -2.79 9.04
CA ILE A 269 17.92 -1.94 8.12
C ILE A 269 19.17 -2.63 7.61
N LYS A 270 19.92 -3.30 8.48
CA LYS A 270 21.12 -4.08 8.07
C LYS A 270 20.78 -5.16 7.05
N LEU A 271 19.72 -5.93 7.29
CA LEU A 271 19.25 -6.97 6.37
C LEU A 271 18.78 -6.37 5.04
N GLN A 272 18.05 -5.27 5.10
CA GLN A 272 17.52 -4.60 3.91
C GLN A 272 18.56 -3.76 3.14
N GLN A 273 19.77 -3.60 3.65
CA GLN A 273 20.89 -3.02 2.91
C GLN A 273 21.66 -4.04 2.05
N LEU A 274 21.31 -5.33 2.13
CA LEU A 274 21.93 -6.35 1.29
C LEU A 274 21.56 -6.10 -0.18
N SER A 275 22.56 -5.76 -0.99
CA SER A 275 22.38 -5.39 -2.41
C SER A 275 23.72 -5.41 -3.13
N ASP A 276 23.75 -5.93 -4.36
CA ASP A 276 24.91 -5.87 -5.26
C ASP A 276 24.88 -4.61 -6.15
N VAL A 277 23.89 -3.72 -5.95
CA VAL A 277 23.74 -2.45 -6.67
C VAL A 277 23.65 -1.27 -5.69
N PRO A 278 23.89 -0.02 -6.16
CA PRO A 278 23.78 1.17 -5.32
C PRO A 278 22.39 1.31 -4.70
N LEU A 279 22.36 1.69 -3.42
CA LEU A 279 21.15 1.92 -2.67
C LEU A 279 21.15 3.30 -1.96
N GLY A 280 19.95 3.82 -1.69
CA GLY A 280 19.74 5.10 -1.03
C GLY A 280 18.58 5.07 -0.04
N CYS A 281 18.13 6.26 0.40
CA CYS A 281 17.02 6.43 1.33
C CYS A 281 16.19 7.66 0.95
N PHE A 282 14.86 7.56 1.00
CA PHE A 282 13.99 8.73 0.94
C PHE A 282 14.00 9.47 2.27
N LEU A 283 14.22 10.77 2.23
CA LEU A 283 14.32 11.63 3.42
C LEU A 283 13.36 12.80 3.30
N SER A 284 12.17 12.72 3.89
CA SER A 284 11.19 13.81 3.92
C SER A 284 11.38 14.79 5.10
N GLY A 285 12.34 14.50 6.00
CA GLY A 285 12.48 15.21 7.28
C GLY A 285 11.38 14.87 8.30
N GLY A 286 10.49 13.93 8.01
CA GLY A 286 9.57 13.32 8.96
C GLY A 286 10.29 12.36 9.91
N ILE A 287 9.66 12.01 11.04
CA ILE A 287 10.26 11.16 12.10
C ILE A 287 10.73 9.81 11.53
N ASP A 288 9.89 9.15 10.74
CA ASP A 288 10.13 7.80 10.26
C ASP A 288 11.28 7.74 9.25
N SER A 289 11.22 8.55 8.20
CA SER A 289 12.27 8.63 7.18
C SER A 289 13.61 9.10 7.78
N THR A 290 13.56 10.00 8.75
CA THR A 290 14.75 10.47 9.45
C THR A 290 15.38 9.39 10.32
N LEU A 291 14.55 8.57 10.99
CA LEU A 291 15.05 7.44 11.78
C LEU A 291 15.70 6.38 10.88
N VAL A 292 15.09 6.05 9.75
CA VAL A 292 15.67 5.11 8.76
C VAL A 292 17.00 5.67 8.24
N ALA A 293 17.04 6.91 7.80
CA ALA A 293 18.26 7.56 7.31
C ALA A 293 19.36 7.63 8.38
N SER A 294 19.00 7.87 9.66
CA SER A 294 19.96 7.92 10.77
C SER A 294 20.58 6.57 11.06
N LEU A 295 19.78 5.50 11.07
CA LEU A 295 20.27 4.14 11.29
C LEU A 295 21.10 3.65 10.10
N MET A 296 20.70 3.99 8.88
CA MET A 296 21.41 3.64 7.67
C MET A 296 22.77 4.34 7.56
N SER A 297 22.84 5.66 7.84
CA SER A 297 24.08 6.43 7.81
C SER A 297 25.08 6.00 8.89
N LYS A 298 24.59 5.49 10.02
CA LYS A 298 25.45 4.90 11.05
C LYS A 298 26.10 3.59 10.59
N ALA A 299 25.40 2.81 9.79
CA ALA A 299 25.91 1.56 9.22
C ALA A 299 26.81 1.80 7.99
N ASN A 300 26.51 2.80 7.17
CA ASN A 300 27.24 3.14 5.95
C ASN A 300 27.42 4.67 5.84
N LYS A 301 28.67 5.13 5.80
CA LYS A 301 29.01 6.55 5.71
C LYS A 301 28.67 7.19 4.35
N ASP A 302 28.62 6.38 3.29
CA ASP A 302 28.34 6.83 1.92
C ASP A 302 26.84 6.71 1.57
N THR A 303 25.98 6.93 2.57
CA THR A 303 24.52 6.84 2.40
C THR A 303 24.02 7.98 1.50
N LYS A 304 23.39 7.61 0.39
CA LYS A 304 22.66 8.55 -0.48
C LYS A 304 21.27 8.82 0.07
N THR A 305 20.85 10.08 0.08
CA THR A 305 19.50 10.46 0.49
C THR A 305 18.85 11.38 -0.53
N PHE A 306 17.54 11.22 -0.73
CA PHE A 306 16.78 11.95 -1.73
C PHE A 306 15.61 12.67 -1.09
N THR A 307 15.38 13.91 -1.48
CA THR A 307 14.25 14.74 -1.06
C THR A 307 13.67 15.50 -2.25
N ILE A 308 12.37 15.67 -2.23
CA ILE A 308 11.65 16.54 -3.15
C ILE A 308 11.16 17.77 -2.40
N GLY A 309 11.30 18.93 -3.02
CA GLY A 309 10.68 20.19 -2.60
C GLY A 309 9.71 20.71 -3.65
N PHE A 310 8.92 21.70 -3.26
CA PHE A 310 7.94 22.37 -4.11
C PHE A 310 8.19 23.88 -4.15
N GLU A 311 7.80 24.53 -5.26
CA GLU A 311 7.87 26.00 -5.40
C GLU A 311 6.99 26.72 -4.36
N PHE A 312 5.98 26.04 -3.81
CA PHE A 312 5.09 26.59 -2.77
C PHE A 312 5.67 26.28 -1.39
N SER A 313 6.17 27.31 -0.70
CA SER A 313 6.82 27.19 0.62
C SER A 313 5.95 26.51 1.69
N GLU A 314 4.61 26.58 1.58
CA GLU A 314 3.67 25.93 2.50
C GLU A 314 3.71 24.40 2.42
N TYR A 315 4.24 23.84 1.32
CA TYR A 315 4.33 22.40 1.05
C TYR A 315 5.79 21.91 0.97
N ASP A 316 6.76 22.83 1.12
CA ASP A 316 8.18 22.52 0.97
C ASP A 316 8.81 22.09 2.29
N GLU A 317 9.10 20.81 2.41
CA GLU A 317 9.82 20.21 3.54
C GLU A 317 11.32 20.03 3.24
N SER A 318 11.80 20.36 2.04
CA SER A 318 13.16 20.09 1.59
C SER A 318 14.22 20.78 2.43
N ILE A 319 13.99 22.04 2.81
CA ILE A 319 14.89 22.82 3.66
C ILE A 319 15.19 22.12 4.99
N HIS A 320 14.19 21.44 5.55
CA HIS A 320 14.36 20.71 6.79
C HIS A 320 15.11 19.38 6.57
N ALA A 321 14.77 18.67 5.52
CA ALA A 321 15.45 17.43 5.14
C ALA A 321 16.95 17.70 4.85
N GLU A 322 17.30 18.80 4.19
CA GLU A 322 18.68 19.21 3.96
C GLU A 322 19.48 19.43 5.26
N LYS A 323 18.85 20.06 6.28
CA LYS A 323 19.50 20.25 7.59
C LYS A 323 19.80 18.90 8.25
N ILE A 324 18.87 17.95 8.16
CA ILE A 324 19.05 16.59 8.69
C ILE A 324 20.15 15.87 7.91
N ALA A 325 20.10 15.89 6.58
CA ALA A 325 21.09 15.28 5.72
C ALA A 325 22.52 15.81 5.99
N LYS A 326 22.65 17.14 6.14
CA LYS A 326 23.92 17.79 6.51
C LYS A 326 24.42 17.32 7.88
N TYR A 327 23.52 17.16 8.87
CA TYR A 327 23.90 16.67 10.19
C TYR A 327 24.36 15.22 10.13
N LEU A 328 23.64 14.37 9.39
CA LEU A 328 23.96 12.96 9.19
C LEU A 328 25.13 12.73 8.24
N LYS A 329 25.59 13.79 7.54
CA LYS A 329 26.67 13.75 6.53
C LYS A 329 26.37 12.77 5.39
N THR A 330 25.13 12.71 4.93
CA THR A 330 24.74 11.89 3.78
C THR A 330 25.04 12.60 2.46
N ASP A 331 25.24 11.83 1.38
CA ASP A 331 25.25 12.36 0.01
C ASP A 331 23.80 12.66 -0.39
N HIS A 332 23.41 13.93 -0.25
CA HIS A 332 22.02 14.36 -0.32
C HIS A 332 21.70 15.09 -1.62
N LYS A 333 20.64 14.64 -2.27
CA LYS A 333 20.08 15.25 -3.48
C LYS A 333 18.68 15.80 -3.21
N THR A 334 18.54 17.12 -3.28
CA THR A 334 17.24 17.81 -3.25
C THR A 334 16.85 18.21 -4.66
N VAL A 335 15.60 17.98 -5.06
CA VAL A 335 15.04 18.48 -6.32
C VAL A 335 13.76 19.24 -6.05
N ILE A 336 13.72 20.48 -6.50
CA ILE A 336 12.52 21.33 -6.44
C ILE A 336 11.70 21.07 -7.72
N CYS A 337 10.48 20.61 -7.54
CA CYS A 337 9.58 20.28 -8.62
C CYS A 337 8.81 21.50 -9.09
N SER A 338 8.93 21.79 -10.37
CA SER A 338 8.15 22.84 -11.02
C SER A 338 6.70 22.41 -11.23
N THR A 339 5.80 23.40 -11.32
CA THR A 339 4.38 23.16 -11.66
C THR A 339 4.23 22.39 -12.98
N LYS A 340 5.07 22.66 -13.98
CA LYS A 340 5.05 21.99 -15.28
C LYS A 340 5.41 20.50 -15.16
N GLU A 341 6.49 20.16 -14.47
CA GLU A 341 6.89 18.76 -14.24
C GLU A 341 5.81 18.00 -13.49
N THR A 342 5.17 18.65 -12.52
CA THR A 342 4.05 18.08 -11.77
C THR A 342 2.86 17.75 -12.68
N GLN A 343 2.52 18.64 -13.63
CA GLN A 343 1.46 18.39 -14.60
C GLN A 343 1.78 17.22 -15.54
N GLU A 344 3.03 17.05 -15.95
CA GLU A 344 3.48 15.91 -16.76
C GLU A 344 3.34 14.58 -15.98
N ILE A 345 3.69 14.59 -14.70
CA ILE A 345 3.51 13.43 -13.82
C ILE A 345 2.03 13.09 -13.65
N ILE A 346 1.17 14.07 -13.39
CA ILE A 346 -0.28 13.85 -13.25
C ILE A 346 -0.86 13.13 -14.48
N LYS A 347 -0.44 13.50 -15.68
CA LYS A 347 -0.89 12.84 -16.92
C LYS A 347 -0.35 11.41 -17.07
N SER A 348 0.72 11.04 -16.37
CA SER A 348 1.30 9.70 -16.42
C SER A 348 0.77 8.76 -15.34
N LEU A 349 0.00 9.27 -14.37
CA LEU A 349 -0.51 8.45 -13.27
C LEU A 349 -1.38 7.29 -13.75
N SER A 350 -2.27 7.52 -14.71
CA SER A 350 -3.14 6.49 -15.30
C SER A 350 -2.38 5.35 -16.01
N LYS A 351 -1.11 5.57 -16.37
CA LYS A 351 -0.22 4.54 -16.93
C LYS A 351 0.50 3.75 -15.85
N ALA A 352 0.87 4.41 -14.74
CA ALA A 352 1.57 3.79 -13.63
C ALA A 352 0.64 2.92 -12.77
N TYR A 353 -0.62 3.34 -12.63
CA TYR A 353 -1.62 2.65 -11.82
C TYR A 353 -2.64 1.95 -12.73
N THR A 354 -2.65 0.63 -12.71
CA THR A 354 -3.50 -0.18 -13.61
C THR A 354 -4.94 -0.32 -13.17
N GLU A 355 -5.28 0.23 -12.01
CA GLU A 355 -6.64 0.50 -11.54
C GLU A 355 -6.74 1.93 -11.00
N PRO A 356 -7.95 2.51 -10.83
CA PRO A 356 -8.09 3.87 -10.32
C PRO A 356 -7.47 4.04 -8.93
N PHE A 357 -6.71 5.12 -8.75
CA PHE A 357 -6.02 5.43 -7.49
C PHE A 357 -6.00 6.93 -7.24
N ALA A 358 -6.43 7.39 -6.05
CA ALA A 358 -6.68 8.80 -5.77
C ALA A 358 -5.88 9.40 -4.60
N ASP A 359 -4.95 8.68 -3.96
CA ASP A 359 -4.05 9.33 -3.01
C ASP A 359 -3.17 10.35 -3.74
N SER A 360 -3.32 11.62 -3.40
CA SER A 360 -2.60 12.72 -4.06
C SER A 360 -1.09 12.67 -3.84
N SER A 361 -0.63 11.98 -2.79
CA SER A 361 0.80 11.80 -2.53
C SER A 361 1.49 10.83 -3.52
N GLN A 362 0.72 10.16 -4.41
CA GLN A 362 1.28 9.45 -5.57
C GLN A 362 2.12 10.38 -6.46
N ILE A 363 1.76 11.66 -6.56
CA ILE A 363 2.47 12.65 -7.38
C ILE A 363 3.92 12.84 -6.88
N PRO A 364 4.15 13.31 -5.64
CA PRO A 364 5.52 13.45 -5.13
C PRO A 364 6.27 12.10 -5.05
N THR A 365 5.57 10.98 -4.83
CA THR A 365 6.20 9.65 -4.82
C THR A 365 6.72 9.27 -6.21
N MET A 366 5.97 9.53 -7.27
CA MET A 366 6.42 9.34 -8.66
C MET A 366 7.64 10.22 -8.98
N MET A 367 7.60 11.49 -8.55
CA MET A 367 8.69 12.44 -8.82
C MET A 367 9.98 12.04 -8.12
N ILE A 368 9.94 11.73 -6.83
CA ILE A 368 11.14 11.32 -6.09
C ILE A 368 11.69 10.00 -6.61
N SER A 369 10.82 9.07 -7.02
CA SER A 369 11.23 7.79 -7.59
C SER A 369 11.94 7.96 -8.93
N LYS A 370 11.45 8.86 -9.80
CA LYS A 370 12.09 9.23 -11.07
C LYS A 370 13.49 9.79 -10.85
N ILE A 371 13.67 10.61 -9.81
CA ILE A 371 14.94 11.25 -9.50
C ILE A 371 15.92 10.23 -8.92
N ALA A 372 15.50 9.45 -7.94
CA ALA A 372 16.34 8.48 -7.27
C ALA A 372 16.82 7.36 -8.21
N SER A 373 15.95 6.93 -9.16
CA SER A 373 16.30 5.88 -10.13
C SER A 373 17.46 6.23 -11.07
N GLN A 374 17.84 7.50 -11.15
CA GLN A 374 19.02 7.94 -11.92
C GLN A 374 20.34 7.58 -11.21
N ASP A 375 20.33 7.46 -9.88
CA ASP A 375 21.53 7.30 -9.06
C ASP A 375 21.59 5.95 -8.34
N VAL A 376 20.43 5.32 -8.08
CA VAL A 376 20.32 4.07 -7.33
C VAL A 376 19.22 3.16 -7.91
N LYS A 377 19.31 1.85 -7.66
CA LYS A 377 18.26 0.87 -8.00
C LYS A 377 17.37 0.47 -6.81
N VAL A 378 17.81 0.78 -5.59
CA VAL A 378 17.12 0.44 -4.34
C VAL A 378 17.05 1.66 -3.44
N VAL A 379 15.91 1.87 -2.78
CA VAL A 379 15.77 2.89 -1.73
C VAL A 379 15.05 2.31 -0.50
N LEU A 380 15.54 2.68 0.68
CA LEU A 380 14.84 2.45 1.93
C LEU A 380 13.87 3.62 2.19
N THR A 381 12.69 3.31 2.73
CA THR A 381 11.67 4.31 3.02
C THR A 381 11.23 4.26 4.47
N GLY A 382 10.64 5.37 4.95
CA GLY A 382 10.03 5.46 6.27
C GLY A 382 8.53 5.16 6.30
N ASP A 383 7.98 4.59 5.25
CA ASP A 383 6.56 4.26 5.17
C ASP A 383 6.15 3.26 6.27
N CYS A 384 4.86 3.19 6.57
CA CYS A 384 4.25 2.30 7.56
C CYS A 384 4.60 2.60 9.03
N GLY A 385 5.42 3.62 9.32
CA GLY A 385 5.69 4.05 10.69
C GLY A 385 4.46 4.68 11.36
N ASP A 386 3.57 5.31 10.61
CA ASP A 386 2.33 5.91 11.12
C ASP A 386 1.34 4.83 11.60
N GLU A 387 1.18 3.74 10.85
CA GLU A 387 0.28 2.63 11.14
C GLU A 387 0.75 1.83 12.37
N LEU A 388 2.04 1.57 12.47
CA LEU A 388 2.61 0.76 13.56
C LEU A 388 2.77 1.52 14.88
N PHE A 389 3.00 2.84 14.82
CA PHE A 389 3.33 3.66 15.99
C PHE A 389 2.35 4.81 16.24
N GLY A 390 1.19 4.79 15.57
CA GLY A 390 0.07 5.67 15.86
C GLY A 390 0.28 7.12 15.45
N GLY A 391 0.80 7.38 14.24
CA GLY A 391 1.15 8.71 13.77
C GLY A 391 0.00 9.55 13.21
N TYR A 392 -1.14 8.95 12.86
CA TYR A 392 -2.25 9.67 12.24
C TYR A 392 -3.08 10.48 13.24
N ASN A 393 -3.55 11.65 12.78
CA ASN A 393 -4.41 12.53 13.59
C ASN A 393 -5.69 11.83 14.06
N ARG A 394 -6.25 10.88 13.30
CA ARG A 394 -7.43 10.09 13.69
C ARG A 394 -7.21 9.31 14.98
N TYR A 395 -6.00 8.79 15.21
CA TYR A 395 -5.66 8.08 16.45
C TYR A 395 -5.51 9.04 17.63
N ILE A 396 -4.91 10.21 17.39
CA ILE A 396 -4.74 11.24 18.44
C ILE A 396 -6.11 11.75 18.91
N ILE A 397 -7.01 12.05 17.97
CA ILE A 397 -8.37 12.49 18.28
C ILE A 397 -9.13 11.42 19.06
N ALA A 398 -9.05 10.16 18.58
CA ALA A 398 -9.69 9.04 19.26
C ALA A 398 -9.13 8.81 20.68
N SER A 399 -7.81 8.83 20.85
CA SER A 399 -7.16 8.65 22.15
C SER A 399 -7.53 9.73 23.15
N ARG A 400 -7.62 10.99 22.72
CA ARG A 400 -7.81 12.13 23.61
C ARG A 400 -9.28 12.37 23.99
N TYR A 401 -10.19 12.24 23.03
CA TYR A 401 -11.58 12.68 23.21
C TYR A 401 -12.58 11.52 23.25
N LEU A 402 -12.40 10.52 22.42
CA LEU A 402 -13.40 9.46 22.31
C LEU A 402 -13.24 8.36 23.34
N LYS A 403 -12.03 8.13 23.81
CA LYS A 403 -11.80 7.17 24.91
C LYS A 403 -12.65 7.51 26.13
N ILE A 404 -12.75 8.80 26.49
CA ILE A 404 -13.58 9.30 27.60
C ILE A 404 -15.06 9.18 27.23
N PHE A 405 -15.44 9.53 26.00
CA PHE A 405 -16.84 9.45 25.54
C PHE A 405 -17.37 8.02 25.57
N TYR A 406 -16.58 7.04 25.16
CA TYR A 406 -17.00 5.62 25.17
C TYR A 406 -17.01 4.98 26.57
N LEU A 407 -16.45 5.63 27.59
CA LEU A 407 -16.61 5.21 28.99
C LEU A 407 -18.00 5.58 29.54
N LEU A 408 -18.73 6.52 28.92
CA LEU A 408 -20.09 6.88 29.31
C LEU A 408 -21.08 5.78 28.93
N PRO A 409 -22.10 5.49 29.76
CA PRO A 409 -23.19 4.58 29.43
C PRO A 409 -23.87 4.98 28.11
N TYR A 410 -24.32 3.99 27.35
CA TYR A 410 -24.92 4.19 26.00
C TYR A 410 -26.08 5.21 26.02
N ALA A 411 -26.97 5.14 27.05
CA ALA A 411 -28.07 6.07 27.19
C ALA A 411 -27.62 7.53 27.30
N ILE A 412 -26.55 7.81 28.05
CA ILE A 412 -25.98 9.16 28.21
C ILE A 412 -25.38 9.61 26.90
N ARG A 413 -24.65 8.74 26.20
CA ARG A 413 -24.09 9.05 24.87
C ARG A 413 -25.17 9.41 23.86
N LYS A 414 -26.28 8.66 23.83
CA LYS A 414 -27.42 8.91 22.94
C LYS A 414 -28.08 10.27 23.22
N VAL A 415 -28.23 10.64 24.47
CA VAL A 415 -28.77 11.95 24.85
C VAL A 415 -27.82 13.08 24.41
N LEU A 416 -26.52 12.94 24.70
CA LEU A 416 -25.51 13.93 24.28
C LEU A 416 -25.47 14.09 22.74
N LEU A 417 -25.53 12.99 21.98
CA LEU A 417 -25.60 13.01 20.53
C LEU A 417 -26.89 13.65 20.03
N GLY A 418 -28.05 13.39 20.70
CA GLY A 418 -29.32 14.03 20.39
C GLY A 418 -29.29 15.54 20.60
N ILE A 419 -28.70 16.01 21.69
CA ILE A 419 -28.51 17.45 21.95
C ILE A 419 -27.59 18.09 20.91
N LEU A 420 -26.46 17.43 20.56
CA LEU A 420 -25.54 17.92 19.54
C LEU A 420 -26.14 17.94 18.15
N SER A 421 -26.99 16.97 17.81
CA SER A 421 -27.62 16.88 16.48
C SER A 421 -28.84 17.83 16.31
N SER A 422 -29.59 18.08 17.37
CA SER A 422 -30.84 18.86 17.32
C SER A 422 -30.67 20.35 17.58
N GLY A 423 -29.63 20.76 18.31
CA GLY A 423 -29.55 22.15 18.80
C GLY A 423 -28.34 22.91 18.32
N GLY A 424 -27.47 22.28 17.47
CA GLY A 424 -26.43 23.05 17.67
C GLY A 424 -25.16 23.01 16.93
N LYS A 425 -25.16 23.24 15.61
CA LYS A 425 -23.94 23.63 14.90
C LYS A 425 -23.25 24.80 15.61
N GLN A 426 -23.99 25.82 16.05
CA GLN A 426 -23.46 26.99 16.77
C GLN A 426 -22.89 26.64 18.16
N LEU A 427 -23.59 25.82 18.95
CA LEU A 427 -23.10 25.35 20.25
C LEU A 427 -21.86 24.47 20.10
N PHE A 428 -21.87 23.62 19.09
CA PHE A 428 -20.71 22.78 18.73
C PHE A 428 -19.51 23.62 18.29
N GLU A 429 -19.69 24.62 17.46
CA GLU A 429 -18.63 25.55 17.03
C GLU A 429 -17.99 26.28 18.22
N ILE A 430 -18.79 26.70 19.22
CA ILE A 430 -18.29 27.34 20.43
C ILE A 430 -17.46 26.35 21.26
N VAL A 431 -17.97 25.15 21.50
CA VAL A 431 -17.28 24.10 22.25
C VAL A 431 -16.02 23.62 21.51
N PHE A 432 -16.12 23.40 20.22
CA PHE A 432 -15.04 22.97 19.36
C PHE A 432 -13.92 24.01 19.27
N SER A 433 -14.28 25.28 19.09
CA SER A 433 -13.31 26.37 19.05
C SER A 433 -12.60 26.60 20.39
N THR A 434 -13.29 26.33 21.50
CA THR A 434 -12.74 26.50 22.86
C THR A 434 -11.80 25.33 23.22
N ILE A 435 -12.18 24.08 22.89
CA ILE A 435 -11.42 22.88 23.25
C ILE A 435 -10.21 22.66 22.31
N LEU A 436 -10.34 23.03 21.04
CA LEU A 436 -9.33 22.79 20.00
C LEU A 436 -8.51 24.03 19.63
N LYS A 437 -8.72 25.16 20.33
CA LYS A 437 -7.90 26.36 20.19
C LYS A 437 -6.43 26.03 20.47
N GLY A 438 -5.60 26.09 19.43
CA GLY A 438 -4.17 25.75 19.51
C GLY A 438 -3.76 24.43 18.84
N PHE A 439 -4.70 23.64 18.34
CA PHE A 439 -4.41 22.38 17.65
C PHE A 439 -4.33 22.51 16.12
N PHE A 440 -4.94 23.55 15.56
CA PHE A 440 -5.10 23.67 14.11
C PHE A 440 -4.84 25.11 13.66
N SER A 441 -3.97 25.28 12.68
CA SER A 441 -3.86 26.49 11.86
C SER A 441 -4.88 26.45 10.71
N GLY A 442 -5.55 27.56 10.39
CA GLY A 442 -6.50 27.71 9.27
C GLY A 442 -7.94 27.97 9.67
N ASN A 443 -8.88 27.95 8.71
CA ASN A 443 -10.29 28.36 8.90
C ASN A 443 -11.03 27.40 9.86
N LEU A 444 -11.20 27.84 11.11
CA LEU A 444 -11.80 27.08 12.21
C LEU A 444 -13.28 26.69 11.95
N SER A 445 -14.03 27.51 11.23
CA SER A 445 -15.45 27.23 10.95
C SER A 445 -15.63 26.04 9.99
N GLN A 446 -14.85 25.97 8.91
CA GLN A 446 -14.91 24.81 7.99
C GLN A 446 -14.47 23.51 8.64
N ARG A 447 -13.56 23.61 9.61
CA ARG A 447 -13.09 22.43 10.36
C ARG A 447 -14.10 21.99 11.42
N ALA A 448 -14.77 22.93 12.07
CA ALA A 448 -15.88 22.66 12.96
C ALA A 448 -17.03 21.95 12.23
N ASP A 449 -17.33 22.36 11.00
CA ASP A 449 -18.33 21.71 10.15
C ASP A 449 -17.98 20.25 9.85
N LYS A 450 -16.74 20.01 9.42
CA LYS A 450 -16.25 18.64 9.17
C LYS A 450 -16.27 17.77 10.43
N ALA A 451 -15.90 18.35 11.58
CA ALA A 451 -15.91 17.64 12.86
C ALA A 451 -17.34 17.37 13.33
N PHE A 452 -18.27 18.33 13.17
CA PHE A 452 -19.67 18.16 13.51
C PHE A 452 -20.35 17.04 12.70
N GLU A 453 -20.08 16.98 11.42
CA GLU A 453 -20.57 15.90 10.57
C GLU A 453 -20.05 14.52 11.00
N LYS A 454 -18.80 14.43 11.43
CA LYS A 454 -18.19 13.18 11.92
C LYS A 454 -18.74 12.73 13.28
N ILE A 455 -19.11 13.66 14.14
CA ILE A 455 -19.69 13.39 15.46
C ILE A 455 -21.06 12.70 15.38
N LYS A 456 -21.84 12.94 14.34
CA LYS A 456 -23.12 12.24 14.13
C LYS A 456 -22.97 10.71 14.07
N HIS A 457 -21.79 10.22 13.74
CA HIS A 457 -21.47 8.80 13.56
C HIS A 457 -20.75 8.17 14.77
N ILE A 458 -20.69 8.86 15.93
CA ILE A 458 -20.02 8.34 17.17
C ILE A 458 -20.91 7.33 17.95
N ASP A 459 -22.01 6.87 17.40
CA ASP A 459 -22.86 5.84 18.00
C ASP A 459 -22.10 4.53 18.25
N SER A 460 -21.23 4.12 17.35
CA SER A 460 -20.29 3.00 17.52
C SER A 460 -18.83 3.38 17.22
N GLN A 461 -17.89 2.59 17.74
CA GLN A 461 -16.46 2.78 17.48
C GLN A 461 -16.16 2.62 15.99
N TYR A 462 -16.79 1.63 15.35
CA TYR A 462 -16.60 1.39 13.92
C TYR A 462 -17.18 2.53 13.07
N ASN A 463 -18.40 3.01 13.36
CA ASN A 463 -19.03 4.09 12.60
C ASN A 463 -18.20 5.37 12.67
N TYR A 464 -17.63 5.68 13.85
CA TYR A 464 -16.68 6.78 13.95
C TYR A 464 -15.45 6.57 13.07
N TYR A 465 -14.78 5.41 13.18
CA TYR A 465 -13.62 5.09 12.37
C TYR A 465 -13.95 5.18 10.88
N SER A 466 -15.03 4.55 10.44
CA SER A 466 -15.52 4.59 9.06
C SER A 466 -15.75 6.02 8.56
N SER A 467 -16.32 6.91 9.41
CA SER A 467 -16.53 8.32 9.06
C SER A 467 -15.22 9.11 8.85
N MET A 468 -14.12 8.63 9.43
CA MET A 468 -12.81 9.28 9.30
C MET A 468 -12.04 8.88 8.03
N ILE A 469 -12.36 7.73 7.45
CA ILE A 469 -11.66 7.16 6.29
C ILE A 469 -12.46 7.27 4.99
N ARG A 470 -13.77 7.51 5.06
CA ARG A 470 -14.62 7.66 3.87
C ARG A 470 -14.67 9.10 3.40
N GLU A 471 -14.50 9.31 2.09
CA GLU A 471 -14.62 10.63 1.46
C GLU A 471 -16.06 10.94 0.99
N TRP A 472 -16.76 9.94 0.45
CA TRP A 472 -18.13 10.09 -0.02
C TRP A 472 -19.15 9.62 1.01
N LYS A 473 -20.27 10.34 1.14
CA LYS A 473 -21.38 9.98 2.01
C LYS A 473 -22.47 9.27 1.20
N SER A 474 -23.26 8.44 1.88
CA SER A 474 -24.41 7.78 1.25
C SER A 474 -25.38 8.78 0.60
N ASP A 475 -25.51 9.96 1.19
CA ASP A 475 -26.44 11.01 0.74
C ASP A 475 -25.90 11.86 -0.43
N ASP A 476 -24.65 11.64 -0.85
CA ASP A 476 -24.05 12.39 -1.96
C ASP A 476 -24.58 11.95 -3.34
N GLU A 477 -25.23 10.78 -3.43
CA GLU A 477 -25.88 10.24 -4.66
C GLU A 477 -25.01 10.28 -5.92
N ILE A 478 -23.71 10.10 -5.77
CA ILE A 478 -22.75 10.23 -6.86
C ILE A 478 -22.85 9.10 -7.89
N LEU A 479 -23.12 7.88 -7.46
CA LEU A 479 -23.31 6.74 -8.35
C LEU A 479 -24.79 6.59 -8.72
N VAL A 480 -25.04 6.29 -9.98
CA VAL A 480 -26.39 5.99 -10.49
C VAL A 480 -26.97 4.74 -9.81
N ASN A 481 -26.10 3.72 -9.56
CA ASN A 481 -26.45 2.49 -8.84
C ASN A 481 -25.67 2.43 -7.54
N ASN A 482 -26.32 2.60 -6.39
CA ASN A 482 -25.64 2.60 -5.09
C ASN A 482 -25.71 1.19 -4.47
N GLN A 483 -24.56 0.54 -4.28
CA GLN A 483 -24.45 -0.73 -3.59
C GLN A 483 -23.26 -0.72 -2.62
N PRO A 484 -23.45 -0.31 -1.36
CA PRO A 484 -22.39 -0.37 -0.36
C PRO A 484 -22.11 -1.83 0.01
N ASP A 485 -20.86 -2.23 -0.09
CA ASP A 485 -20.38 -3.51 0.44
C ASP A 485 -18.95 -3.26 0.96
N CYS A 486 -18.75 -3.40 2.28
CA CYS A 486 -17.45 -3.15 2.87
C CYS A 486 -17.21 -4.08 4.04
N HIS A 487 -16.19 -4.93 3.93
CA HIS A 487 -15.76 -5.88 4.96
C HIS A 487 -14.86 -5.27 6.06
N TYR A 488 -14.69 -3.94 6.08
CA TYR A 488 -13.86 -3.25 7.08
C TYR A 488 -14.40 -3.40 8.51
N GLU A 489 -15.71 -3.54 8.66
CA GLU A 489 -16.30 -3.80 9.96
C GLU A 489 -15.90 -5.16 10.52
N ASP A 490 -15.82 -6.16 9.67
CA ASP A 490 -15.37 -7.50 10.06
C ASP A 490 -13.92 -7.45 10.52
N ILE A 491 -13.02 -6.83 9.74
CA ILE A 491 -11.61 -6.65 10.09
C ILE A 491 -11.45 -5.86 11.41
N PHE A 492 -12.23 -4.79 11.59
CA PHE A 492 -12.22 -4.00 12.82
C PHE A 492 -12.63 -4.82 14.05
N ASN A 493 -13.56 -5.73 13.89
CA ASN A 493 -14.09 -6.59 14.95
C ASN A 493 -13.23 -7.85 15.20
N GLU A 494 -12.41 -8.28 14.23
CA GLU A 494 -11.44 -9.36 14.42
C GLU A 494 -10.54 -9.12 15.62
N PHE A 495 -10.11 -7.88 15.87
CA PHE A 495 -9.25 -7.49 16.98
C PHE A 495 -10.01 -7.11 18.24
N SER A 496 -11.09 -7.85 18.57
CA SER A 496 -12.06 -7.53 19.62
C SER A 496 -11.48 -7.41 21.03
N THR A 497 -10.38 -8.10 21.33
CA THR A 497 -9.73 -8.11 22.66
C THR A 497 -8.87 -6.88 22.96
N LYS A 498 -8.63 -6.03 21.96
CA LYS A 498 -7.76 -4.86 22.05
C LYS A 498 -8.55 -3.57 22.23
N GLY A 499 -7.84 -2.50 22.62
CA GLY A 499 -8.40 -1.17 22.78
C GLY A 499 -8.82 -0.55 21.44
N PHE A 500 -9.66 0.52 21.53
CA PHE A 500 -10.22 1.17 20.34
C PHE A 500 -9.14 1.66 19.36
N ILE A 501 -8.06 2.26 19.87
CA ILE A 501 -6.96 2.77 19.04
C ILE A 501 -6.21 1.62 18.35
N GLU A 502 -5.98 0.53 19.07
CA GLU A 502 -5.31 -0.64 18.53
C GLU A 502 -6.14 -1.31 17.42
N LYS A 503 -7.50 -1.32 17.57
CA LYS A 503 -8.40 -1.78 16.49
C LYS A 503 -8.31 -0.90 15.25
N MET A 504 -8.29 0.44 15.41
CA MET A 504 -8.10 1.35 14.28
C MET A 504 -6.76 1.11 13.58
N MET A 505 -5.66 1.00 14.34
CA MET A 505 -4.32 0.73 13.80
C MET A 505 -4.26 -0.62 13.07
N TYR A 506 -4.90 -1.65 13.62
CA TYR A 506 -4.97 -2.98 13.00
C TYR A 506 -5.76 -2.95 11.69
N THR A 507 -6.91 -2.28 11.67
CA THR A 507 -7.70 -2.15 10.45
C THR A 507 -6.93 -1.40 9.37
N ASP A 508 -6.28 -0.28 9.74
CA ASP A 508 -5.41 0.45 8.81
C ASP A 508 -4.25 -0.42 8.29
N PHE A 509 -3.63 -1.24 9.14
CA PHE A 509 -2.57 -2.16 8.75
C PHE A 509 -3.04 -3.22 7.74
N LYS A 510 -4.26 -3.76 7.91
CA LYS A 510 -4.82 -4.81 7.02
C LYS A 510 -5.41 -4.24 5.73
N THR A 511 -5.70 -2.93 5.66
CA THR A 511 -6.43 -2.30 4.55
C THR A 511 -5.68 -1.11 3.96
N TYR A 512 -5.74 0.05 4.59
CA TYR A 512 -5.16 1.30 4.12
C TYR A 512 -3.66 1.20 3.84
N MET A 513 -2.90 0.56 4.73
CA MET A 513 -1.47 0.36 4.53
C MET A 513 -1.19 -0.48 3.28
N VAL A 514 -1.93 -1.57 3.09
CA VAL A 514 -1.71 -2.52 1.98
C VAL A 514 -2.13 -1.91 0.64
N ASP A 515 -3.36 -1.40 0.58
CA ASP A 515 -4.01 -1.07 -0.70
C ASP A 515 -3.89 0.41 -1.08
N ASP A 516 -3.44 1.29 -0.14
CA ASP A 516 -3.08 2.68 -0.41
C ASP A 516 -1.57 2.87 -0.32
N ILE A 517 -0.98 2.85 0.89
CA ILE A 517 0.41 3.26 1.12
C ILE A 517 1.40 2.40 0.33
N LEU A 518 1.32 1.07 0.47
CA LEU A 518 2.24 0.16 -0.21
C LEU A 518 1.97 0.07 -1.71
N CYS A 519 0.70 0.12 -2.13
CA CYS A 519 0.34 0.19 -3.54
C CYS A 519 0.93 1.45 -4.19
N LYS A 520 0.77 2.62 -3.57
CA LYS A 520 1.36 3.88 -4.03
C LYS A 520 2.86 3.78 -4.21
N VAL A 521 3.55 3.33 -3.17
CA VAL A 521 5.02 3.27 -3.16
C VAL A 521 5.53 2.28 -4.21
N ASP A 522 4.96 1.07 -4.28
CA ASP A 522 5.36 0.06 -5.27
C ASP A 522 5.12 0.54 -6.70
N ARG A 523 3.91 1.04 -7.02
CA ARG A 523 3.56 1.46 -8.38
C ARG A 523 4.39 2.64 -8.86
N ALA A 524 4.52 3.68 -8.03
CA ALA A 524 5.29 4.87 -8.35
C ALA A 524 6.78 4.55 -8.56
N ALA A 525 7.36 3.75 -7.68
CA ALA A 525 8.78 3.41 -7.77
C ALA A 525 9.06 2.46 -8.94
N MET A 526 8.24 1.42 -9.09
CA MET A 526 8.45 0.44 -10.17
C MET A 526 8.17 1.00 -11.57
N PHE A 527 7.35 2.02 -11.71
CA PHE A 527 7.19 2.73 -12.98
C PHE A 527 8.53 3.34 -13.47
N HIS A 528 9.44 3.60 -12.54
CA HIS A 528 10.80 4.06 -12.80
C HIS A 528 11.88 3.00 -12.56
N SER A 529 11.52 1.71 -12.47
CA SER A 529 12.44 0.59 -12.22
C SER A 529 13.29 0.79 -10.95
N LEU A 530 12.66 1.32 -9.89
CA LEU A 530 13.26 1.55 -8.58
C LEU A 530 12.62 0.61 -7.55
N GLU A 531 13.43 -0.14 -6.80
CA GLU A 531 12.94 -0.97 -5.69
C GLU A 531 12.84 -0.16 -4.42
N THR A 532 11.70 -0.26 -3.73
CA THR A 532 11.51 0.28 -2.39
C THR A 532 11.53 -0.82 -1.35
N ARG A 533 12.20 -0.59 -0.22
CA ARG A 533 12.26 -1.45 0.96
C ARG A 533 11.79 -0.68 2.18
N VAL A 534 10.99 -1.33 3.01
CA VAL A 534 10.33 -0.72 4.16
C VAL A 534 10.79 -1.37 5.47
N PRO A 535 11.81 -0.86 6.17
CA PRO A 535 12.34 -1.49 7.40
C PRO A 535 11.32 -1.64 8.52
N PHE A 536 10.30 -0.81 8.55
CA PHE A 536 9.20 -0.94 9.52
C PHE A 536 8.36 -2.21 9.29
N LEU A 537 8.38 -2.79 8.09
CA LEU A 537 7.67 -4.02 7.74
C LEU A 537 8.50 -5.30 7.89
N ASP A 538 9.69 -5.21 8.48
CA ASP A 538 10.39 -6.39 8.95
C ASP A 538 9.54 -7.17 9.95
N LYS A 539 9.46 -8.50 9.82
CA LYS A 539 8.62 -9.37 10.66
C LYS A 539 8.80 -9.07 12.15
N ASP A 540 10.04 -9.02 12.60
CA ASP A 540 10.37 -8.80 14.01
C ASP A 540 9.98 -7.40 14.50
N VAL A 541 10.03 -6.41 13.61
CA VAL A 541 9.61 -5.03 13.91
C VAL A 541 8.09 -4.95 14.03
N ILE A 542 7.34 -5.54 13.08
CA ILE A 542 5.86 -5.55 13.11
C ILE A 542 5.36 -6.22 14.39
N GLU A 543 5.80 -7.46 14.65
CA GLU A 543 5.36 -8.24 15.82
C GLU A 543 5.68 -7.51 17.12
N TYR A 544 6.87 -6.91 17.20
CA TYR A 544 7.26 -6.14 18.37
C TYR A 544 6.45 -4.84 18.49
N ALA A 545 6.23 -4.12 17.42
CA ALA A 545 5.43 -2.90 17.43
C ALA A 545 4.01 -3.16 17.98
N TYR A 546 3.36 -4.26 17.55
CA TYR A 546 2.03 -4.64 18.07
C TYR A 546 2.06 -5.14 19.52
N SER A 547 3.19 -5.61 20.03
CA SER A 547 3.34 -5.96 21.43
C SER A 547 3.52 -4.73 22.35
N ILE A 548 3.99 -3.60 21.84
CA ILE A 548 4.24 -2.37 22.60
C ILE A 548 2.92 -1.75 23.07
N PRO A 549 2.72 -1.50 24.39
CA PRO A 549 1.52 -0.86 24.91
C PRO A 549 1.22 0.50 24.27
N GLU A 550 -0.06 0.81 24.02
CA GLU A 550 -0.55 2.08 23.44
C GLU A 550 0.10 3.31 24.08
N LYS A 551 0.24 3.32 25.43
CA LYS A 551 0.82 4.45 26.20
C LYS A 551 2.24 4.85 25.80
N PHE A 552 2.99 3.94 25.15
CA PHE A 552 4.35 4.22 24.66
C PHE A 552 4.36 4.68 23.20
N LYS A 553 3.24 4.54 22.51
CA LYS A 553 3.04 5.03 21.13
C LYS A 553 2.33 6.39 21.13
N ILE A 554 1.23 6.50 21.87
CA ILE A 554 0.35 7.69 21.89
C ILE A 554 0.06 8.08 23.34
N LYS A 555 0.20 9.37 23.66
CA LYS A 555 -0.17 9.94 24.97
C LYS A 555 -0.69 11.36 24.79
N GLY A 556 -1.98 11.56 24.99
CA GLY A 556 -2.65 12.85 24.79
C GLY A 556 -2.53 13.31 23.32
N SER A 557 -1.84 14.43 23.09
CA SER A 557 -1.59 14.97 21.75
C SER A 557 -0.28 14.48 21.12
N ASN A 558 0.52 13.73 21.84
CA ASN A 558 1.80 13.24 21.36
C ASN A 558 1.64 11.85 20.74
N SER A 559 2.03 11.72 19.48
CA SER A 559 2.09 10.48 18.72
C SER A 559 3.54 10.06 18.47
N LYS A 560 3.74 8.78 18.13
CA LYS A 560 5.06 8.21 17.83
C LYS A 560 6.09 8.45 18.94
N ILE A 561 5.66 8.43 20.20
CA ILE A 561 6.50 8.82 21.35
C ILE A 561 7.81 8.04 21.35
N ILE A 562 7.70 6.72 21.26
CA ILE A 562 8.89 5.86 21.30
C ILE A 562 9.83 6.09 20.11
N LEU A 563 9.30 6.42 18.92
CA LEU A 563 10.14 6.75 17.76
C LEU A 563 10.85 8.10 17.94
N LYS A 564 10.14 9.12 18.46
CA LYS A 564 10.71 10.42 18.79
C LYS A 564 11.83 10.31 19.83
N ASP A 565 11.62 9.51 20.87
CA ASP A 565 12.65 9.27 21.89
C ASP A 565 13.81 8.41 21.38
N LEU A 566 13.56 7.59 20.35
CA LEU A 566 14.58 6.77 19.74
C LEU A 566 15.48 7.62 18.83
N ILE A 567 14.89 8.45 17.99
CA ILE A 567 15.62 9.31 17.07
C ILE A 567 16.46 10.36 17.81
N SER A 568 16.06 10.77 19.03
CA SER A 568 16.86 11.69 19.86
C SER A 568 18.24 11.14 20.28
N ASN A 569 18.48 9.82 20.09
CA ASN A 569 19.82 9.23 20.25
C ASN A 569 20.73 9.53 19.06
N TYR A 570 20.21 10.01 17.95
CA TYR A 570 20.91 10.20 16.68
C TYR A 570 20.96 11.66 16.24
N LEU A 571 19.94 12.45 16.57
CA LEU A 571 19.81 13.86 16.20
C LEU A 571 19.44 14.75 17.38
N PRO A 572 19.87 16.04 17.37
CA PRO A 572 19.39 17.05 18.29
C PRO A 572 17.88 17.22 18.21
N ARG A 573 17.25 17.54 19.34
CA ARG A 573 15.78 17.70 19.40
C ARG A 573 15.25 18.79 18.50
N GLU A 574 16.01 19.86 18.29
CA GLU A 574 15.65 21.00 17.44
C GLU A 574 15.43 20.57 15.96
N LEU A 575 16.07 19.48 15.54
CA LEU A 575 15.87 18.92 14.20
C LEU A 575 14.69 17.91 14.13
N ILE A 576 14.12 17.53 15.27
CA ILE A 576 13.05 16.51 15.36
C ILE A 576 11.70 17.17 15.64
N GLU A 577 11.67 18.16 16.55
CA GLU A 577 10.47 18.79 17.06
C GLU A 577 9.96 19.85 16.08
N ARG A 578 9.01 19.46 15.22
CA ARG A 578 8.26 20.37 14.34
C ARG A 578 6.81 19.91 14.19
N PRO A 579 5.89 20.82 13.84
CA PRO A 579 4.56 20.43 13.43
C PRO A 579 4.64 19.47 12.22
N LYS A 580 3.88 18.37 12.26
CA LYS A 580 3.78 17.44 11.13
C LYS A 580 3.15 18.19 9.96
N GLN A 581 3.88 18.31 8.85
CA GLN A 581 3.33 18.61 7.55
C GLN A 581 3.17 17.27 6.82
N GLY A 582 2.06 17.05 6.12
CA GLY A 582 1.88 15.85 5.31
C GLY A 582 2.66 15.99 4.00
N PHE A 583 2.96 14.89 3.35
CA PHE A 583 3.52 14.84 1.98
C PHE A 583 2.42 15.22 0.97
N GLY A 584 1.79 16.37 1.22
CA GLY A 584 0.64 16.88 0.46
C GLY A 584 1.08 17.78 -0.68
N VAL A 585 0.22 17.85 -1.69
CA VAL A 585 0.36 18.75 -2.84
C VAL A 585 -0.85 19.67 -2.91
N PRO A 586 -0.73 20.89 -3.43
CA PRO A 586 -1.82 21.87 -3.44
C PRO A 586 -2.87 21.58 -4.55
N ILE A 587 -3.45 20.36 -4.55
CA ILE A 587 -4.41 19.91 -5.56
C ILE A 587 -5.59 20.89 -5.69
N SER A 588 -6.15 21.32 -4.54
CA SER A 588 -7.26 22.27 -4.52
C SER A 588 -6.93 23.56 -5.31
N LYS A 589 -5.73 24.11 -5.05
CA LYS A 589 -5.26 25.31 -5.73
C LYS A 589 -5.01 25.05 -7.22
N TRP A 590 -4.39 23.93 -7.55
CA TRP A 590 -4.14 23.57 -8.95
C TRP A 590 -5.43 23.36 -9.75
N MET A 591 -6.45 22.73 -9.18
CA MET A 591 -7.76 22.59 -9.86
C MET A 591 -8.40 23.94 -10.14
N GLN A 592 -8.17 24.94 -9.29
CA GLN A 592 -8.68 26.30 -9.49
C GLN A 592 -7.83 27.13 -10.46
N THR A 593 -6.55 26.80 -10.65
CA THR A 593 -5.57 27.57 -11.45
C THR A 593 -5.01 26.74 -12.61
N ASP A 594 -3.84 26.14 -12.43
CA ASP A 594 -3.03 25.54 -13.49
C ASP A 594 -3.66 24.30 -14.13
N LEU A 595 -4.45 23.53 -13.38
CA LEU A 595 -5.18 22.35 -13.86
C LEU A 595 -6.65 22.64 -14.16
N ASN A 596 -7.12 23.91 -14.09
CA ASN A 596 -8.54 24.23 -14.23
C ASN A 596 -9.16 23.71 -15.53
N LYS A 597 -8.47 23.89 -16.65
CA LYS A 597 -8.95 23.42 -17.96
C LYS A 597 -9.05 21.87 -17.97
N TRP A 598 -8.02 21.19 -17.52
CA TRP A 598 -7.99 19.73 -17.46
C TRP A 598 -9.02 19.18 -16.48
N THR A 599 -9.22 19.84 -15.32
CA THR A 599 -10.27 19.50 -14.35
C THR A 599 -11.66 19.52 -14.98
N LYS A 600 -11.98 20.60 -15.72
CA LYS A 600 -13.27 20.73 -16.42
C LYS A 600 -13.43 19.71 -17.54
N GLU A 601 -12.37 19.41 -18.26
CA GLU A 601 -12.35 18.40 -19.30
C GLU A 601 -12.62 17.00 -18.71
N MET A 602 -11.88 16.59 -17.67
CA MET A 602 -12.03 15.29 -17.05
C MET A 602 -13.40 15.09 -16.36
N LEU A 603 -14.05 16.16 -15.91
CA LEU A 603 -15.37 16.12 -15.27
C LEU A 603 -16.50 16.54 -16.22
N SER A 604 -16.22 16.64 -17.53
CA SER A 604 -17.23 17.00 -18.53
C SER A 604 -18.29 15.91 -18.69
N LYS A 605 -19.47 16.34 -19.13
CA LYS A 605 -20.55 15.41 -19.46
C LYS A 605 -20.14 14.41 -20.54
N ASP A 606 -19.39 14.85 -21.55
CA ASP A 606 -18.92 13.97 -22.63
C ASP A 606 -18.09 12.78 -22.14
N ILE A 607 -17.23 12.98 -21.13
CA ILE A 607 -16.47 11.89 -20.52
C ILE A 607 -17.36 11.03 -19.64
N ASN A 608 -18.19 11.62 -18.79
CA ASN A 608 -19.06 10.87 -17.89
C ASN A 608 -20.10 10.04 -18.66
N ASP A 609 -20.63 10.52 -19.77
CA ASP A 609 -21.58 9.78 -20.63
C ASP A 609 -20.92 8.53 -21.26
N THR A 610 -19.58 8.48 -21.41
CA THR A 610 -18.91 7.30 -21.98
C THR A 610 -19.00 6.06 -21.09
N HIS A 611 -19.13 6.24 -19.79
CA HIS A 611 -19.23 5.11 -18.83
C HIS A 611 -20.57 5.08 -18.08
N GLY A 612 -21.24 6.22 -17.91
CA GLY A 612 -22.58 6.32 -17.32
C GLY A 612 -22.66 6.02 -15.81
N PHE A 613 -21.53 5.98 -15.07
CA PHE A 613 -21.54 5.64 -13.65
C PHE A 613 -21.91 6.83 -12.76
N PHE A 614 -21.50 8.05 -13.13
CA PHE A 614 -21.61 9.21 -12.26
C PHE A 614 -22.83 10.06 -12.57
N ASN A 615 -23.50 10.54 -11.53
CA ASN A 615 -24.58 11.53 -11.64
C ASN A 615 -23.99 12.89 -12.00
N GLN A 616 -24.16 13.31 -13.26
CA GLN A 616 -23.59 14.54 -13.79
C GLN A 616 -24.02 15.79 -13.01
N GLN A 617 -25.26 15.86 -12.52
CA GLN A 617 -25.76 17.02 -11.76
C GLN A 617 -24.99 17.16 -10.43
N VAL A 618 -24.67 16.04 -9.79
CA VAL A 618 -23.87 16.01 -8.56
C VAL A 618 -22.42 16.44 -8.83
N VAL A 619 -21.84 15.96 -9.93
CA VAL A 619 -20.48 16.35 -10.37
C VAL A 619 -20.41 17.85 -10.61
N GLU A 620 -21.33 18.42 -11.37
CA GLU A 620 -21.39 19.87 -11.69
C GLU A 620 -21.59 20.72 -10.44
N LYS A 621 -22.43 20.30 -9.50
CA LYS A 621 -22.63 20.96 -8.21
C LYS A 621 -21.34 21.04 -7.41
N PHE A 622 -20.64 19.91 -7.20
CA PHE A 622 -19.39 19.91 -6.45
C PHE A 622 -18.28 20.68 -7.15
N LEU A 623 -18.20 20.59 -8.47
CA LEU A 623 -17.24 21.34 -9.26
C LEU A 623 -17.45 22.85 -9.14
N SER A 624 -18.70 23.34 -9.30
CA SER A 624 -19.02 24.78 -9.17
C SER A 624 -18.74 25.28 -7.75
N GLU A 625 -19.19 24.56 -6.70
CA GLU A 625 -18.94 24.93 -5.31
C GLU A 625 -17.44 25.05 -4.99
N HIS A 626 -16.62 24.15 -5.59
CA HIS A 626 -15.17 24.15 -5.39
C HIS A 626 -14.48 25.31 -6.13
N LEU A 627 -14.80 25.50 -7.42
CA LEU A 627 -14.19 26.54 -8.24
C LEU A 627 -14.57 27.95 -7.78
N ASP A 628 -15.80 28.14 -7.28
CA ASP A 628 -16.28 29.37 -6.68
C ASP A 628 -15.72 29.65 -5.27
N GLY A 629 -14.95 28.72 -4.69
CA GLY A 629 -14.41 28.83 -3.34
C GLY A 629 -15.45 28.72 -2.22
N LYS A 630 -16.70 28.31 -2.53
CA LYS A 630 -17.79 28.15 -1.55
C LYS A 630 -17.52 27.02 -0.58
N LYS A 631 -17.05 25.86 -1.12
CA LYS A 631 -16.66 24.68 -0.34
C LYS A 631 -15.45 24.00 -0.97
N ASN A 632 -14.59 23.44 -0.14
CA ASN A 632 -13.49 22.63 -0.63
C ASN A 632 -13.93 21.17 -0.81
N HIS A 633 -14.05 20.73 -2.07
CA HIS A 633 -14.37 19.36 -2.47
C HIS A 633 -13.17 18.64 -3.11
N GLU A 634 -11.96 19.05 -2.74
CA GLU A 634 -10.69 18.57 -3.31
C GLU A 634 -10.64 17.06 -3.49
N HIS A 635 -10.79 16.29 -2.41
CA HIS A 635 -10.64 14.83 -2.45
C HIS A 635 -11.74 14.16 -3.29
N LYS A 636 -12.98 14.65 -3.19
CA LYS A 636 -14.11 14.13 -3.99
C LYS A 636 -13.88 14.32 -5.48
N LEU A 637 -13.56 15.55 -5.88
CA LEU A 637 -13.30 15.86 -7.28
C LEU A 637 -12.06 15.15 -7.80
N TRP A 638 -11.02 15.05 -6.97
CA TRP A 638 -9.80 14.34 -7.34
C TRP A 638 -10.05 12.86 -7.60
N SER A 639 -10.86 12.18 -6.79
CA SER A 639 -11.22 10.77 -7.04
C SER A 639 -11.96 10.59 -8.37
N LEU A 640 -12.90 11.48 -8.70
CA LEU A 640 -13.60 11.45 -10.00
C LEU A 640 -12.64 11.69 -11.17
N ILE A 641 -11.76 12.69 -11.05
CA ILE A 641 -10.77 13.02 -12.07
C ILE A 641 -9.81 11.82 -12.31
N GLN A 642 -9.33 11.20 -11.25
CA GLN A 642 -8.42 10.06 -11.38
C GLN A 642 -9.12 8.83 -12.01
N PHE A 643 -10.38 8.57 -11.65
CA PHE A 643 -11.17 7.55 -12.32
C PHE A 643 -11.35 7.85 -13.81
N ASN A 644 -11.77 9.06 -14.16
CA ASN A 644 -12.00 9.44 -15.55
C ASN A 644 -10.71 9.44 -16.38
N SER A 645 -9.59 9.90 -15.81
CA SER A 645 -8.28 9.85 -16.45
C SER A 645 -7.84 8.42 -16.73
N TRP A 646 -8.01 7.54 -15.73
CA TRP A 646 -7.73 6.10 -15.85
C TRP A 646 -8.65 5.43 -16.89
N TYR A 647 -9.96 5.77 -16.87
CA TYR A 647 -10.94 5.21 -17.79
C TYR A 647 -10.64 5.58 -19.24
N VAL A 648 -10.33 6.84 -19.49
CA VAL A 648 -9.97 7.32 -20.84
C VAL A 648 -8.69 6.62 -21.35
N GLU A 649 -7.68 6.45 -20.53
CA GLU A 649 -6.42 5.75 -20.91
C GLU A 649 -6.66 4.28 -21.25
N ARG A 650 -7.65 3.61 -20.61
CA ARG A 650 -7.87 2.16 -20.74
C ARG A 650 -8.94 1.76 -21.74
N TYR A 651 -9.89 2.65 -22.04
CA TYR A 651 -11.06 2.33 -22.86
C TYR A 651 -11.14 3.15 -24.17
N LYS A 652 -10.36 4.21 -24.31
CA LYS A 652 -10.19 5.00 -25.54
C LYS A 652 -8.80 4.76 -26.15
#